data_33af5d5de79abb92e8b5bbcb78504954
#
_entry.id   33af5d5de79abb92e8b5bbcb78504954
#
_cell.length_a   1.000
_cell.length_b   1.000
_cell.length_c   1.000
_cell.angle_alpha   90.00
_cell.angle_beta   90.00
_cell.angle_gamma   90.00
#
_symmetry.space_group_name_H-M   'P 1'
#
loop_
_entity.id
_entity.type
_entity.pdbx_description
1 polymer ?
#
loop_
_entity_poly.entity_id
_entity_poly.type
_entity_poly.pdbx_seq_one_letter_code
_entity_poly.pdbx_strand_id
1 'polypeptide(L)'
;MELSAKQRAALASICDTFAPGDDAGVPSASQLGAVDIMAALVLHNPRAAEVQQFLRLLDVWDSPVVRLILGGGARRFSRHPQRQREQMLLALATSGVTAKRALFQALKGAATLSYYMAPGPTGHSPVWDAIGYPGPLGLRADAPAPRLTPIRPSDATVLDCDVVIVGSGAGGGTAAAVLAGRGLDVIVVEKGEYYDDKDFDGGELSGLSRLYAPGPAVTAEGQLSLLQGQCVGGGTVVNYTTSFRTPPRVRDEWAALGVPQFATEEYDRCLDAVWTRLGVNRDHGRISSRDALMQRGLTKLGWHVDEMPRNVDGCDTGIECGRCGLGCRIGAKQSVAKTWLVDAQRSGARLVVGVDVRTVTVTAGRATGVAGRTADGHPVTIRARAVVAAAGSVQTPALLRRSGLTNPNIGRHLHLHPATGVWGVFAEEVRPWEGGLQTRYSTEHADLDGRGYGVIYETAATNPAIAVSFTSWTGARAHLDQMRSLPYIGGVGVITRDRDSGQVTVGRDGEPVVRYRLSDYDAAHMRAGIEGAARIVEAAGALKVFSGHQRGKIWERGKGSIDEFIQYTNALGTAPGQVAMAALHIMGAARMGGTRATSAARPDGATWEVPNLVLADASTFPASCGVNPMISIEAIAYMNAERLAAEL
;
A
#
# COMPACT_ATOMS: atom_id res chain seq x y z
N MET A 1 -17.98 7.26 16.83
CA MET A 1 -17.51 8.47 17.57
C MET A 1 -17.72 9.67 16.66
N GLU A 2 -18.21 10.81 17.16
CA GLU A 2 -18.46 12.01 16.35
C GLU A 2 -17.58 13.17 16.85
N LEU A 3 -17.26 14.09 15.94
CA LEU A 3 -16.53 15.32 16.31
C LEU A 3 -17.45 16.29 17.05
N SER A 4 -16.96 16.92 18.12
CA SER A 4 -17.62 18.07 18.72
C SER A 4 -17.67 19.26 17.73
N ALA A 5 -18.58 20.23 17.94
CA ALA A 5 -18.65 21.41 17.10
C ALA A 5 -17.33 22.18 17.05
N LYS A 6 -16.60 22.23 18.17
CA LYS A 6 -15.27 22.86 18.27
C LYS A 6 -14.23 22.12 17.41
N GLN A 7 -14.17 20.79 17.50
CA GLN A 7 -13.25 19.96 16.73
C GLN A 7 -13.55 20.05 15.23
N ARG A 8 -14.84 20.02 14.86
CA ARG A 8 -15.28 20.20 13.47
C ARG A 8 -14.87 21.57 12.91
N ALA A 9 -15.05 22.65 13.67
CA ALA A 9 -14.63 23.98 13.24
C ALA A 9 -13.10 24.10 13.07
N ALA A 10 -12.32 23.49 13.97
CA ALA A 10 -10.87 23.43 13.84
C ALA A 10 -10.46 22.65 12.58
N LEU A 11 -11.05 21.47 12.35
CA LEU A 11 -10.78 20.63 11.19
C LEU A 11 -11.16 21.34 9.87
N ALA A 12 -12.33 21.99 9.81
CA ALA A 12 -12.76 22.78 8.67
C ALA A 12 -11.75 23.90 8.35
N SER A 13 -11.27 24.62 9.37
CA SER A 13 -10.27 25.68 9.17
C SER A 13 -8.94 25.15 8.61
N ILE A 14 -8.54 23.94 8.98
CA ILE A 14 -7.36 23.26 8.44
C ILE A 14 -7.61 22.87 6.97
N CYS A 15 -8.70 22.17 6.69
CA CYS A 15 -9.05 21.71 5.34
C CYS A 15 -9.19 22.86 4.36
N ASP A 16 -9.92 23.94 4.75
CA ASP A 16 -10.09 25.14 3.92
C ASP A 16 -8.80 25.96 3.77
N THR A 17 -7.78 25.71 4.60
CA THR A 17 -6.45 26.30 4.36
C THR A 17 -5.73 25.59 3.24
N PHE A 18 -5.81 24.26 3.20
CA PHE A 18 -5.21 23.46 2.12
C PHE A 18 -5.96 23.61 0.81
N ALA A 19 -7.28 23.73 0.85
CA ALA A 19 -8.16 23.80 -0.32
C ALA A 19 -9.31 24.83 -0.06
N PRO A 20 -9.02 26.13 -0.23
CA PRO A 20 -10.00 27.19 0.02
C PRO A 20 -11.04 27.37 -1.08
N GLY A 21 -10.89 26.66 -2.20
CA GLY A 21 -11.59 26.96 -3.44
C GLY A 21 -10.96 28.11 -4.22
N ASP A 22 -11.64 28.56 -5.26
CA ASP A 22 -11.21 29.73 -6.05
C ASP A 22 -12.41 30.57 -6.56
N ASP A 23 -12.09 31.76 -7.10
CA ASP A 23 -13.07 32.68 -7.66
C ASP A 23 -13.68 32.18 -8.99
N ALA A 24 -13.12 31.12 -9.59
CA ALA A 24 -13.60 30.50 -10.81
C ALA A 24 -14.66 29.40 -10.58
N GLY A 25 -15.15 29.26 -9.35
CA GLY A 25 -16.23 28.35 -8.99
C GLY A 25 -15.78 26.99 -8.44
N VAL A 26 -14.50 26.80 -8.19
CA VAL A 26 -14.01 25.60 -7.50
C VAL A 26 -14.35 25.73 -6.00
N PRO A 27 -15.12 24.78 -5.39
CA PRO A 27 -15.57 24.91 -4.01
C PRO A 27 -14.41 24.69 -3.02
N SER A 28 -14.56 25.26 -1.81
CA SER A 28 -13.67 24.96 -0.70
C SER A 28 -13.87 23.53 -0.18
N ALA A 29 -12.91 23.04 0.63
CA ALA A 29 -13.00 21.72 1.25
C ALA A 29 -14.28 21.56 2.09
N SER A 30 -14.67 22.57 2.85
CA SER A 30 -15.91 22.57 3.63
C SER A 30 -17.16 22.54 2.76
N GLN A 31 -17.18 23.32 1.68
CA GLN A 31 -18.31 23.34 0.73
C GLN A 31 -18.48 22.00 0.00
N LEU A 32 -17.38 21.30 -0.27
CA LEU A 32 -17.39 20.02 -0.97
C LEU A 32 -17.73 18.82 -0.07
N GLY A 33 -17.76 18.98 1.25
CA GLY A 33 -17.95 17.89 2.21
C GLY A 33 -16.66 17.12 2.57
N ALA A 34 -15.50 17.59 2.16
CA ALA A 34 -14.22 16.92 2.41
C ALA A 34 -13.86 16.82 3.91
N VAL A 35 -14.40 17.71 4.74
CA VAL A 35 -14.22 17.69 6.20
C VAL A 35 -14.80 16.41 6.82
N ASP A 36 -15.97 15.98 6.36
CA ASP A 36 -16.62 14.77 6.85
C ASP A 36 -15.89 13.51 6.39
N ILE A 37 -15.38 13.51 5.17
CA ILE A 37 -14.54 12.41 4.64
C ILE A 37 -13.26 12.30 5.47
N MET A 38 -12.57 13.41 5.73
CA MET A 38 -11.36 13.40 6.57
C MET A 38 -11.66 12.93 8.00
N ALA A 39 -12.76 13.40 8.58
CA ALA A 39 -13.18 12.95 9.91
C ALA A 39 -13.44 11.44 9.93
N ALA A 40 -14.17 10.91 8.95
CA ALA A 40 -14.43 9.49 8.84
C ALA A 40 -13.14 8.66 8.70
N LEU A 41 -12.22 9.06 7.80
CA LEU A 41 -10.95 8.36 7.60
C LEU A 41 -10.11 8.29 8.90
N VAL A 42 -10.06 9.38 9.67
CA VAL A 42 -9.29 9.39 10.91
C VAL A 42 -9.99 8.64 12.05
N LEU A 43 -11.31 8.80 12.20
CA LEU A 43 -12.06 8.16 13.27
C LEU A 43 -12.19 6.65 13.12
N HIS A 44 -12.06 6.10 11.90
CA HIS A 44 -12.03 4.66 11.63
C HIS A 44 -10.64 4.02 11.81
N ASN A 45 -9.62 4.80 12.19
CA ASN A 45 -8.30 4.22 12.49
C ASN A 45 -8.42 3.24 13.67
N PRO A 46 -7.99 1.97 13.53
CA PRO A 46 -8.08 0.95 14.59
C PRO A 46 -7.23 1.30 15.82
N ARG A 47 -6.24 2.16 15.67
CA ARG A 47 -5.38 2.61 16.78
C ARG A 47 -6.05 3.74 17.57
N ALA A 48 -6.82 3.36 18.57
CA ALA A 48 -7.57 4.30 19.41
C ALA A 48 -6.69 5.43 20.00
N ALA A 49 -5.42 5.15 20.30
CA ALA A 49 -4.48 6.15 20.81
C ALA A 49 -4.20 7.26 19.79
N GLU A 50 -4.09 6.95 18.50
CA GLU A 50 -3.87 7.93 17.44
C GLU A 50 -5.13 8.79 17.22
N VAL A 51 -6.31 8.15 17.22
CA VAL A 51 -7.58 8.86 17.15
C VAL A 51 -7.70 9.87 18.30
N GLN A 52 -7.42 9.45 19.52
CA GLN A 52 -7.45 10.32 20.70
C GLN A 52 -6.42 11.47 20.62
N GLN A 53 -5.23 11.18 20.11
CA GLN A 53 -4.21 12.21 19.89
C GLN A 53 -4.67 13.26 18.88
N PHE A 54 -5.29 12.83 17.79
CA PHE A 54 -5.85 13.75 16.79
C PHE A 54 -6.99 14.59 17.35
N LEU A 55 -7.92 14.00 18.08
CA LEU A 55 -9.03 14.73 18.73
C LEU A 55 -8.50 15.78 19.70
N ARG A 56 -7.50 15.44 20.53
CA ARG A 56 -6.84 16.40 21.43
C ARG A 56 -6.16 17.54 20.66
N LEU A 57 -5.52 17.24 19.54
CA LEU A 57 -4.93 18.27 18.66
C LEU A 57 -6.00 19.27 18.20
N LEU A 58 -7.16 18.78 17.75
CA LEU A 58 -8.28 19.62 17.34
C LEU A 58 -8.85 20.45 18.51
N ASP A 59 -8.95 19.87 19.71
CA ASP A 59 -9.39 20.57 20.92
C ASP A 59 -8.51 21.76 21.28
N VAL A 60 -7.20 21.63 21.06
CA VAL A 60 -6.22 22.66 21.41
C VAL A 60 -5.77 23.50 20.20
N TRP A 61 -6.32 23.29 19.00
CA TRP A 61 -5.85 23.91 17.76
C TRP A 61 -5.76 25.44 17.84
N ASP A 62 -6.77 26.09 18.42
CA ASP A 62 -6.82 27.55 18.64
C ASP A 62 -6.28 27.99 20.01
N SER A 63 -5.62 27.09 20.76
CA SER A 63 -5.05 27.44 22.07
C SER A 63 -3.82 28.36 21.95
N PRO A 64 -3.46 29.12 23.02
CA PRO A 64 -2.27 29.95 23.02
C PRO A 64 -0.97 29.18 22.66
N VAL A 65 -0.86 27.95 23.15
CA VAL A 65 0.33 27.09 22.90
C VAL A 65 0.47 26.73 21.43
N VAL A 66 -0.60 26.26 20.79
CA VAL A 66 -0.56 25.92 19.36
C VAL A 66 -0.35 27.16 18.50
N ARG A 67 -0.97 28.28 18.85
CA ARG A 67 -0.74 29.59 18.19
C ARG A 67 0.74 29.99 18.22
N LEU A 68 1.40 29.82 19.37
CA LEU A 68 2.83 30.06 19.49
C LEU A 68 3.66 29.14 18.61
N ILE A 69 3.33 27.83 18.61
CA ILE A 69 4.00 26.82 17.76
C ILE A 69 3.87 27.15 16.28
N LEU A 70 2.71 27.66 15.87
CA LEU A 70 2.39 28.05 14.48
C LEU A 70 2.88 29.47 14.12
N GLY A 71 3.40 30.25 15.08
CA GLY A 71 3.83 31.64 14.84
C GLY A 71 2.67 32.62 14.67
N GLY A 72 1.44 32.30 15.11
CA GLY A 72 0.22 33.06 14.88
C GLY A 72 -0.07 34.20 15.85
N GLY A 73 0.79 34.47 16.83
CA GLY A 73 0.59 35.52 17.81
C GLY A 73 -0.67 35.35 18.64
N ALA A 74 -1.41 36.47 18.92
CA ALA A 74 -2.61 36.44 19.77
C ALA A 74 -3.90 35.99 19.07
N ARG A 75 -3.94 36.04 17.72
CA ARG A 75 -5.13 35.73 16.93
C ARG A 75 -5.28 34.19 16.77
N ARG A 76 -6.52 33.68 16.78
CA ARG A 76 -6.82 32.26 16.50
C ARG A 76 -6.48 31.91 15.06
N PHE A 77 -6.03 30.68 14.79
CA PHE A 77 -5.68 30.22 13.46
C PHE A 77 -6.82 30.46 12.44
N SER A 78 -8.04 30.06 12.79
CA SER A 78 -9.25 30.20 11.96
C SER A 78 -9.59 31.65 11.59
N ARG A 79 -9.10 32.65 12.36
CA ARG A 79 -9.36 34.06 12.12
C ARG A 79 -8.30 34.80 11.31
N HIS A 80 -7.21 34.10 10.96
CA HIS A 80 -6.19 34.67 10.07
C HIS A 80 -6.65 34.66 8.62
N PRO A 81 -6.25 35.63 7.79
CA PRO A 81 -6.41 35.60 6.34
C PRO A 81 -5.76 34.34 5.74
N GLN A 82 -6.29 33.84 4.62
CA GLN A 82 -5.83 32.61 3.94
C GLN A 82 -4.30 32.54 3.80
N ARG A 83 -3.67 33.60 3.26
CA ARG A 83 -2.21 33.67 3.07
C ARG A 83 -1.42 33.48 4.38
N GLN A 84 -1.92 34.01 5.50
CA GLN A 84 -1.23 33.83 6.79
C GLN A 84 -1.39 32.40 7.31
N ARG A 85 -2.58 31.80 7.18
CA ARG A 85 -2.81 30.39 7.54
C ARG A 85 -1.89 29.45 6.74
N GLU A 86 -1.73 29.69 5.44
CA GLU A 86 -0.79 28.98 4.59
C GLU A 86 0.66 29.10 5.10
N GLN A 87 1.11 30.33 5.39
CA GLN A 87 2.45 30.56 5.93
C GLN A 87 2.69 29.84 7.26
N MET A 88 1.68 29.81 8.14
CA MET A 88 1.75 29.08 9.40
C MET A 88 1.92 27.58 9.19
N LEU A 89 1.18 26.97 8.26
CA LEU A 89 1.32 25.56 7.93
C LEU A 89 2.66 25.27 7.24
N LEU A 90 3.11 26.14 6.32
CA LEU A 90 4.39 26.00 5.65
C LEU A 90 5.59 26.11 6.61
N ALA A 91 5.45 26.88 7.69
CA ALA A 91 6.46 26.93 8.74
C ALA A 91 6.64 25.57 9.46
N LEU A 92 5.57 24.77 9.56
CA LEU A 92 5.68 23.38 10.02
C LEU A 92 6.42 22.51 8.99
N ALA A 93 6.06 22.66 7.71
CA ALA A 93 6.63 21.88 6.60
C ALA A 93 8.15 22.05 6.47
N THR A 94 8.66 23.24 6.74
CA THR A 94 10.07 23.61 6.59
C THR A 94 10.88 23.57 7.88
N SER A 95 10.24 23.18 9.00
CA SER A 95 10.85 23.14 10.32
C SER A 95 12.03 22.17 10.40
N GLY A 96 13.08 22.50 11.15
CA GLY A 96 14.13 21.59 11.56
C GLY A 96 13.64 20.42 12.44
N VAL A 97 12.48 20.59 13.11
CA VAL A 97 11.90 19.61 14.03
C VAL A 97 11.09 18.57 13.26
N THR A 98 11.49 17.30 13.29
CA THR A 98 10.83 16.20 12.57
C THR A 98 9.33 16.08 12.90
N ALA A 99 8.94 16.21 14.18
CA ALA A 99 7.54 16.11 14.59
C ALA A 99 6.65 17.19 13.93
N LYS A 100 7.17 18.42 13.72
CA LYS A 100 6.43 19.48 13.01
C LYS A 100 6.24 19.14 11.54
N ARG A 101 7.29 18.62 10.87
CA ARG A 101 7.17 18.17 9.47
C ARG A 101 6.21 17.00 9.33
N ALA A 102 6.26 16.02 10.24
CA ALA A 102 5.33 14.89 10.26
C ALA A 102 3.88 15.36 10.45
N LEU A 103 3.64 16.29 11.37
CA LEU A 103 2.31 16.90 11.55
C LEU A 103 1.82 17.57 10.27
N PHE A 104 2.66 18.38 9.63
CA PHE A 104 2.29 19.00 8.35
C PHE A 104 1.91 17.96 7.29
N GLN A 105 2.73 16.91 7.11
CA GLN A 105 2.47 15.88 6.10
C GLN A 105 1.17 15.11 6.40
N ALA A 106 0.90 14.81 7.67
CA ALA A 106 -0.34 14.15 8.07
C ALA A 106 -1.57 15.02 7.77
N LEU A 107 -1.54 16.30 8.15
CA LEU A 107 -2.63 17.25 7.89
C LEU A 107 -2.81 17.50 6.38
N LYS A 108 -1.71 17.77 5.66
CA LYS A 108 -1.70 17.95 4.21
C LYS A 108 -2.28 16.72 3.52
N GLY A 109 -1.72 15.52 3.81
CA GLY A 109 -2.13 14.28 3.18
C GLY A 109 -3.61 14.01 3.38
N ALA A 110 -4.10 14.05 4.62
CA ALA A 110 -5.50 13.76 4.92
C ALA A 110 -6.45 14.81 4.31
N ALA A 111 -6.14 16.11 4.42
CA ALA A 111 -7.00 17.17 3.90
C ALA A 111 -7.08 17.17 2.37
N THR A 112 -5.93 17.08 1.66
CA THR A 112 -5.92 17.09 0.20
C THR A 112 -6.49 15.79 -0.39
N LEU A 113 -6.16 14.63 0.20
CA LEU A 113 -6.73 13.35 -0.20
C LEU A 113 -8.27 13.39 -0.10
N SER A 114 -8.82 13.82 1.05
CA SER A 114 -10.26 13.94 1.27
C SER A 114 -10.92 14.91 0.29
N TYR A 115 -10.24 16.03 -0.03
CA TYR A 115 -10.75 17.02 -0.97
C TYR A 115 -10.86 16.48 -2.40
N TYR A 116 -9.80 15.84 -2.92
CA TYR A 116 -9.80 15.33 -4.29
C TYR A 116 -10.60 14.03 -4.47
N MET A 117 -10.89 13.31 -3.38
CA MET A 117 -11.80 12.16 -3.43
C MET A 117 -13.27 12.54 -3.26
N ALA A 118 -13.58 13.74 -2.79
CA ALA A 118 -14.95 14.12 -2.45
C ALA A 118 -15.82 14.24 -3.70
N PRO A 119 -16.93 13.46 -3.79
CA PRO A 119 -17.81 13.51 -4.95
C PRO A 119 -18.72 14.75 -4.98
N GLY A 120 -18.73 15.53 -3.89
CA GLY A 120 -19.64 16.64 -3.73
C GLY A 120 -21.11 16.21 -3.56
N PRO A 121 -22.02 17.17 -3.41
CA PRO A 121 -23.43 16.89 -3.13
C PRO A 121 -24.18 16.21 -4.26
N THR A 122 -23.72 16.38 -5.51
CA THR A 122 -24.36 15.83 -6.74
C THR A 122 -23.83 14.46 -7.14
N GLY A 123 -22.82 13.94 -6.42
CA GLY A 123 -22.12 12.71 -6.79
C GLY A 123 -21.02 12.90 -7.85
N HIS A 124 -20.88 14.12 -8.40
CA HIS A 124 -19.78 14.51 -9.29
C HIS A 124 -19.14 15.81 -8.79
N SER A 125 -17.84 15.81 -8.62
CA SER A 125 -17.11 16.92 -8.01
C SER A 125 -16.76 18.00 -9.05
N PRO A 126 -17.11 19.28 -8.80
CA PRO A 126 -16.63 20.38 -9.64
C PRO A 126 -15.09 20.50 -9.65
N VAL A 127 -14.43 19.94 -8.64
CA VAL A 127 -12.96 19.87 -8.58
C VAL A 127 -12.43 18.94 -9.67
N TRP A 128 -13.11 17.82 -9.94
CA TRP A 128 -12.69 16.89 -11.00
C TRP A 128 -12.77 17.56 -12.39
N ASP A 129 -13.83 18.34 -12.65
CA ASP A 129 -13.93 19.12 -13.88
C ASP A 129 -12.79 20.14 -14.00
N ALA A 130 -12.48 20.84 -12.90
CA ALA A 130 -11.42 21.85 -12.87
C ALA A 130 -10.01 21.28 -13.11
N ILE A 131 -9.79 20.00 -12.83
CA ILE A 131 -8.50 19.31 -13.05
C ILE A 131 -8.53 18.34 -14.24
N GLY A 132 -9.61 18.29 -15.00
CA GLY A 132 -9.78 17.43 -16.19
C GLY A 132 -9.87 15.93 -15.88
N TYR A 133 -10.29 15.55 -14.66
CA TYR A 133 -10.46 14.16 -14.25
C TYR A 133 -11.92 13.72 -14.37
N PRO A 134 -12.21 12.57 -15.02
CA PRO A 134 -13.60 12.15 -15.29
C PRO A 134 -14.37 11.65 -14.05
N GLY A 135 -13.71 11.46 -12.90
CA GLY A 135 -14.35 10.88 -11.73
C GLY A 135 -14.54 9.36 -11.78
N PRO A 136 -15.39 8.80 -10.91
CA PRO A 136 -15.80 7.41 -10.93
C PRO A 136 -16.53 7.05 -12.22
N LEU A 137 -16.37 5.80 -12.67
CA LEU A 137 -17.04 5.30 -13.89
C LEU A 137 -18.43 4.71 -13.61
N GLY A 138 -18.77 4.54 -12.33
CA GLY A 138 -19.99 3.87 -11.89
C GLY A 138 -19.92 2.35 -11.95
N LEU A 139 -20.92 1.67 -11.44
CA LEU A 139 -21.01 0.21 -11.45
C LEU A 139 -21.35 -0.30 -12.85
N ARG A 140 -20.90 -1.52 -13.18
CA ARG A 140 -21.25 -2.18 -14.44
C ARG A 140 -22.53 -2.99 -14.30
N ALA A 141 -23.50 -2.76 -15.21
CA ALA A 141 -24.74 -3.51 -15.23
C ALA A 141 -24.57 -4.96 -15.73
N ASP A 142 -23.56 -5.20 -16.57
CA ASP A 142 -23.23 -6.49 -17.21
C ASP A 142 -22.18 -7.30 -16.45
N ALA A 143 -21.84 -6.90 -15.20
CA ALA A 143 -20.87 -7.64 -14.40
C ALA A 143 -21.37 -9.05 -14.08
N PRO A 144 -20.47 -10.06 -14.09
CA PRO A 144 -20.84 -11.45 -13.80
C PRO A 144 -21.32 -11.62 -12.35
N ALA A 145 -22.01 -12.72 -12.08
CA ALA A 145 -22.40 -13.11 -10.74
C ALA A 145 -21.17 -13.33 -9.83
N PRO A 146 -21.29 -13.10 -8.51
CA PRO A 146 -20.21 -13.34 -7.57
C PRO A 146 -19.67 -14.77 -7.64
N ARG A 147 -18.35 -14.91 -7.61
CA ARG A 147 -17.65 -16.19 -7.72
C ARG A 147 -17.55 -16.94 -6.41
N LEU A 148 -17.60 -16.23 -5.28
CA LEU A 148 -17.46 -16.80 -3.95
C LEU A 148 -18.73 -16.60 -3.12
N THR A 149 -18.99 -17.54 -2.20
CA THR A 149 -20.11 -17.49 -1.29
C THR A 149 -19.59 -17.46 0.16
N PRO A 150 -19.33 -16.26 0.73
CA PRO A 150 -18.81 -16.14 2.08
C PRO A 150 -19.89 -16.35 3.15
N ILE A 151 -19.46 -16.89 4.29
CA ILE A 151 -20.23 -16.98 5.53
C ILE A 151 -20.00 -15.69 6.32
N ARG A 152 -21.08 -15.05 6.79
CA ARG A 152 -21.04 -13.86 7.66
C ARG A 152 -21.68 -14.21 9.00
N PRO A 153 -20.88 -14.41 10.05
CA PRO A 153 -21.42 -14.66 11.38
C PRO A 153 -22.21 -13.44 11.90
N SER A 154 -23.46 -13.66 12.33
CA SER A 154 -24.34 -12.63 12.90
C SER A 154 -24.48 -12.75 14.42
N ASP A 155 -23.94 -13.81 15.01
CA ASP A 155 -24.01 -14.12 16.43
C ASP A 155 -22.75 -14.87 16.91
N ALA A 156 -22.76 -15.34 18.16
CA ALA A 156 -21.67 -16.15 18.70
C ALA A 156 -21.56 -17.46 17.92
N THR A 157 -20.41 -17.64 17.25
CA THR A 157 -20.22 -18.73 16.29
C THR A 157 -19.04 -19.63 16.71
N VAL A 158 -19.26 -20.94 16.65
CA VAL A 158 -18.22 -21.97 16.84
C VAL A 158 -18.22 -22.88 15.62
N LEU A 159 -17.03 -23.04 15.00
CA LEU A 159 -16.83 -23.91 13.85
C LEU A 159 -15.68 -24.88 14.11
N ASP A 160 -15.68 -26.00 13.38
CA ASP A 160 -14.61 -27.01 13.40
C ASP A 160 -14.09 -27.23 11.98
N CYS A 161 -12.77 -27.55 11.85
CA CYS A 161 -12.12 -27.91 10.59
C CYS A 161 -10.79 -28.64 10.85
N ASP A 162 -10.15 -29.15 9.79
CA ASP A 162 -8.78 -29.65 9.89
C ASP A 162 -7.78 -28.49 9.96
N VAL A 163 -7.94 -27.49 9.10
CA VAL A 163 -7.04 -26.33 9.03
C VAL A 163 -7.81 -25.02 8.99
N VAL A 164 -7.50 -24.10 9.89
CA VAL A 164 -7.99 -22.73 9.82
C VAL A 164 -6.88 -21.81 9.29
N ILE A 165 -7.20 -20.99 8.29
CA ILE A 165 -6.30 -20.01 7.66
C ILE A 165 -6.75 -18.61 8.04
N VAL A 166 -5.86 -17.82 8.63
CA VAL A 166 -6.12 -16.45 9.04
C VAL A 166 -5.62 -15.48 7.98
N GLY A 167 -6.54 -14.88 7.24
CA GLY A 167 -6.27 -13.99 6.10
C GLY A 167 -6.45 -14.69 4.76
N SER A 168 -7.12 -14.03 3.83
CA SER A 168 -7.49 -14.53 2.50
C SER A 168 -6.64 -13.92 1.37
N GLY A 169 -5.54 -13.25 1.69
CA GLY A 169 -4.63 -12.60 0.73
C GLY A 169 -3.84 -13.60 -0.13
N ALA A 170 -2.81 -13.11 -0.81
CA ALA A 170 -1.96 -13.87 -1.73
C ALA A 170 -1.58 -15.25 -1.16
N GLY A 171 -1.01 -15.28 0.03
CA GLY A 171 -0.58 -16.54 0.63
C GLY A 171 -1.72 -17.38 1.18
N GLY A 172 -2.67 -16.76 1.90
CA GLY A 172 -3.77 -17.51 2.53
C GLY A 172 -4.70 -18.18 1.54
N GLY A 173 -5.05 -17.50 0.44
CA GLY A 173 -5.86 -18.10 -0.62
C GLY A 173 -5.14 -19.21 -1.36
N THR A 174 -3.83 -19.06 -1.63
CA THR A 174 -3.01 -20.10 -2.23
C THR A 174 -2.93 -21.33 -1.31
N ALA A 175 -2.64 -21.14 -0.03
CA ALA A 175 -2.61 -22.23 0.94
C ALA A 175 -3.98 -22.93 1.07
N ALA A 176 -5.08 -22.18 1.01
CA ALA A 176 -6.43 -22.74 1.05
C ALA A 176 -6.70 -23.70 -0.11
N ALA A 177 -6.33 -23.30 -1.34
CA ALA A 177 -6.51 -24.13 -2.52
C ALA A 177 -5.67 -25.42 -2.46
N VAL A 178 -4.42 -25.30 -2.02
CA VAL A 178 -3.52 -26.46 -1.89
C VAL A 178 -4.05 -27.44 -0.85
N LEU A 179 -4.44 -26.97 0.34
CA LEU A 179 -4.88 -27.83 1.44
C LEU A 179 -6.24 -28.46 1.14
N ALA A 180 -7.22 -27.68 0.67
CA ALA A 180 -8.53 -28.21 0.30
C ALA A 180 -8.47 -29.17 -0.89
N GLY A 181 -7.59 -28.89 -1.88
CA GLY A 181 -7.32 -29.78 -3.00
C GLY A 181 -6.69 -31.13 -2.59
N ARG A 182 -6.13 -31.23 -1.39
CA ARG A 182 -5.64 -32.49 -0.78
C ARG A 182 -6.71 -33.16 0.11
N GLY A 183 -7.95 -32.68 0.11
CA GLY A 183 -9.09 -33.28 0.82
C GLY A 183 -9.21 -32.87 2.29
N LEU A 184 -8.47 -31.88 2.76
CA LEU A 184 -8.59 -31.35 4.11
C LEU A 184 -9.80 -30.42 4.21
N ASP A 185 -10.51 -30.45 5.35
CA ASP A 185 -11.55 -29.47 5.68
C ASP A 185 -10.90 -28.14 6.09
N VAL A 186 -11.07 -27.12 5.25
CA VAL A 186 -10.39 -25.83 5.38
C VAL A 186 -11.39 -24.70 5.64
N ILE A 187 -11.10 -23.85 6.63
CA ILE A 187 -11.80 -22.58 6.83
C ILE A 187 -10.80 -21.44 6.64
N VAL A 188 -11.12 -20.53 5.72
CA VAL A 188 -10.42 -19.25 5.57
C VAL A 188 -11.20 -18.17 6.32
N VAL A 189 -10.52 -17.42 7.21
CA VAL A 189 -11.12 -16.32 7.97
C VAL A 189 -10.52 -15.00 7.53
N GLU A 190 -11.36 -14.09 7.06
CA GLU A 190 -10.97 -12.77 6.57
C GLU A 190 -11.63 -11.65 7.41
N LYS A 191 -10.83 -10.63 7.74
CA LYS A 191 -11.32 -9.45 8.48
C LYS A 191 -12.15 -8.53 7.60
N GLY A 192 -11.75 -8.38 6.34
CA GLY A 192 -12.44 -7.57 5.34
C GLY A 192 -13.66 -8.28 4.74
N GLU A 193 -14.39 -7.52 3.92
CA GLU A 193 -15.55 -8.03 3.19
C GLU A 193 -15.15 -8.57 1.81
N TYR A 194 -16.06 -9.33 1.20
CA TYR A 194 -15.95 -9.78 -0.18
C TYR A 194 -16.56 -8.77 -1.14
N TYR A 195 -15.77 -8.36 -2.11
CA TYR A 195 -16.18 -7.53 -3.25
C TYR A 195 -15.80 -8.22 -4.56
N ASP A 196 -16.71 -8.17 -5.54
CA ASP A 196 -16.50 -8.72 -6.88
C ASP A 196 -16.61 -7.62 -7.94
N ASP A 197 -16.44 -7.98 -9.21
CA ASP A 197 -16.40 -7.06 -10.35
C ASP A 197 -17.58 -6.07 -10.39
N LYS A 198 -18.78 -6.52 -9.93
CA LYS A 198 -20.01 -5.70 -9.84
C LYS A 198 -19.94 -4.59 -8.77
N ASP A 199 -19.02 -4.71 -7.81
CA ASP A 199 -18.94 -3.80 -6.67
C ASP A 199 -17.94 -2.66 -6.89
N PHE A 200 -17.17 -2.71 -8.01
CA PHE A 200 -16.14 -1.75 -8.33
C PHE A 200 -16.66 -0.65 -9.27
N ASP A 201 -16.76 0.57 -8.76
CA ASP A 201 -17.17 1.76 -9.52
C ASP A 201 -15.99 2.55 -10.10
N GLY A 202 -14.75 2.16 -9.76
CA GLY A 202 -13.53 2.86 -10.14
C GLY A 202 -13.30 4.19 -9.42
N GLY A 203 -14.04 4.47 -8.35
CA GLY A 203 -13.88 5.66 -7.51
C GLY A 203 -12.79 5.50 -6.46
N GLU A 204 -12.04 6.58 -6.19
CA GLU A 204 -10.98 6.55 -5.19
C GLU A 204 -11.55 6.43 -3.77
N LEU A 205 -12.62 7.16 -3.45
CA LEU A 205 -13.24 7.11 -2.11
C LEU A 205 -13.81 5.72 -1.82
N SER A 206 -14.57 5.14 -2.75
CA SER A 206 -15.16 3.81 -2.60
C SER A 206 -14.09 2.72 -2.55
N GLY A 207 -13.07 2.79 -3.42
CA GLY A 207 -11.96 1.84 -3.45
C GLY A 207 -11.13 1.87 -2.16
N LEU A 208 -10.69 3.06 -1.73
CA LEU A 208 -9.86 3.19 -0.54
C LEU A 208 -10.61 2.83 0.74
N SER A 209 -11.89 3.17 0.86
CA SER A 209 -12.67 2.88 2.07
C SER A 209 -13.10 1.41 2.20
N ARG A 210 -13.24 0.67 1.09
CA ARG A 210 -13.72 -0.71 1.09
C ARG A 210 -12.60 -1.74 0.99
N LEU A 211 -11.54 -1.44 0.23
CA LEU A 211 -10.54 -2.45 -0.14
C LEU A 211 -9.26 -2.38 0.68
N TYR A 212 -9.02 -1.26 1.35
CA TYR A 212 -7.78 -1.05 2.12
C TYR A 212 -8.02 -1.07 3.62
N ALA A 213 -6.98 -1.36 4.37
CA ALA A 213 -6.98 -1.22 5.81
C ALA A 213 -7.33 0.22 6.21
N PRO A 214 -8.25 0.42 7.18
CA PRO A 214 -8.73 1.75 7.54
C PRO A 214 -7.66 2.61 8.18
N GLY A 215 -7.76 3.91 7.93
CA GLY A 215 -6.89 4.95 8.46
C GLY A 215 -5.58 5.09 7.69
N PRO A 216 -4.93 6.25 7.78
CA PRO A 216 -3.59 6.41 7.23
C PRO A 216 -2.62 5.59 8.06
N ALA A 217 -2.22 4.43 7.56
CA ALA A 217 -1.14 3.67 8.14
C ALA A 217 0.18 4.35 7.75
N VAL A 218 0.93 4.81 8.74
CA VAL A 218 2.23 5.48 8.55
C VAL A 218 3.21 4.85 9.53
N THR A 219 4.48 4.73 9.15
CA THR A 219 5.52 4.31 10.10
C THR A 219 5.59 5.26 11.30
N ALA A 220 5.97 4.76 12.46
CA ALA A 220 6.01 5.54 13.71
C ALA A 220 6.91 6.79 13.61
N GLU A 221 7.89 6.76 12.72
CA GLU A 221 8.79 7.86 12.41
C GLU A 221 8.16 8.90 11.46
N GLY A 222 6.96 8.61 10.92
CA GLY A 222 6.27 9.48 9.95
C GLY A 222 6.99 9.58 8.60
N GLN A 223 7.71 8.54 8.20
CA GLN A 223 8.53 8.56 6.98
C GLN A 223 7.84 7.94 5.78
N LEU A 224 7.16 6.80 5.95
CA LEU A 224 6.49 6.08 4.88
C LEU A 224 5.01 5.90 5.16
N SER A 225 4.18 6.14 4.15
CA SER A 225 2.78 5.72 4.13
C SER A 225 2.70 4.25 3.72
N LEU A 226 1.86 3.46 4.40
CA LEU A 226 1.68 2.04 4.15
C LEU A 226 0.32 1.79 3.50
N LEU A 227 0.29 1.06 2.40
CA LEU A 227 -0.92 0.69 1.70
C LEU A 227 -1.10 -0.83 1.75
N GLN A 228 -2.16 -1.29 2.39
CA GLN A 228 -2.46 -2.71 2.59
C GLN A 228 -3.90 -3.00 2.18
N GLY A 229 -4.10 -4.04 1.37
CA GLY A 229 -5.44 -4.54 1.09
C GLY A 229 -6.05 -5.21 2.32
N GLN A 230 -7.31 -4.89 2.64
CA GLN A 230 -8.12 -5.52 3.68
C GLN A 230 -9.51 -5.85 3.13
N CYS A 231 -9.55 -6.84 2.28
CA CYS A 231 -10.74 -7.43 1.68
C CYS A 231 -10.42 -8.88 1.32
N VAL A 232 -11.42 -9.68 0.96
CA VAL A 232 -11.18 -11.03 0.43
C VAL A 232 -10.27 -10.96 -0.80
N GLY A 233 -9.16 -11.70 -0.76
CA GLY A 233 -8.08 -11.62 -1.74
C GLY A 233 -6.97 -10.65 -1.37
N GLY A 234 -7.16 -9.82 -0.33
CA GLY A 234 -6.13 -8.93 0.23
C GLY A 234 -5.44 -8.05 -0.81
N GLY A 235 -4.11 -7.97 -0.73
CA GLY A 235 -3.27 -7.17 -1.64
C GLY A 235 -3.43 -7.53 -3.12
N THR A 236 -3.86 -8.76 -3.48
CA THR A 236 -4.02 -9.16 -4.88
C THR A 236 -5.21 -8.48 -5.57
N VAL A 237 -6.17 -7.95 -4.80
CA VAL A 237 -7.31 -7.19 -5.34
C VAL A 237 -6.90 -5.76 -5.68
N VAL A 238 -5.96 -5.19 -4.92
CA VAL A 238 -5.56 -3.77 -5.04
C VAL A 238 -4.20 -3.56 -5.69
N ASN A 239 -3.43 -4.62 -5.98
CA ASN A 239 -2.15 -4.52 -6.66
C ASN A 239 -2.28 -4.12 -8.13
N TYR A 240 -1.16 -3.90 -8.80
CA TYR A 240 -1.10 -3.46 -10.19
C TYR A 240 -0.81 -4.61 -11.17
N THR A 241 -1.00 -5.86 -10.73
CA THR A 241 -0.85 -7.08 -11.55
C THR A 241 0.58 -7.41 -11.99
N THR A 242 1.57 -6.70 -11.48
CA THR A 242 2.99 -6.98 -11.74
C THR A 242 3.37 -8.34 -11.17
N SER A 243 3.97 -9.18 -12.01
CA SER A 243 4.17 -10.60 -11.71
C SER A 243 5.62 -11.03 -11.99
N PHE A 244 6.54 -10.68 -11.08
CA PHE A 244 7.92 -11.12 -11.15
C PHE A 244 8.15 -12.38 -10.34
N ARG A 245 8.94 -13.31 -10.90
CA ARG A 245 9.53 -14.41 -10.12
C ARG A 245 10.61 -13.87 -9.20
N THR A 246 10.83 -14.54 -8.08
CA THR A 246 11.96 -14.24 -7.19
C THR A 246 13.26 -14.31 -7.98
N PRO A 247 14.07 -13.25 -8.04
CA PRO A 247 15.31 -13.26 -8.80
C PRO A 247 16.29 -14.33 -8.28
N PRO A 248 17.06 -15.00 -9.16
CA PRO A 248 17.99 -16.06 -8.75
C PRO A 248 18.92 -15.66 -7.63
N ARG A 249 19.53 -14.48 -7.72
CA ARG A 249 20.42 -13.94 -6.69
C ARG A 249 19.75 -13.78 -5.33
N VAL A 250 18.47 -13.39 -5.30
CA VAL A 250 17.69 -13.26 -4.04
C VAL A 250 17.43 -14.66 -3.48
N ARG A 251 17.17 -15.64 -4.30
CA ARG A 251 17.00 -17.05 -3.90
C ARG A 251 18.27 -17.59 -3.23
N ASP A 252 19.44 -17.29 -3.80
CA ASP A 252 20.74 -17.67 -3.23
C ASP A 252 20.97 -16.98 -1.88
N GLU A 253 20.64 -15.69 -1.76
CA GLU A 253 20.71 -14.95 -0.50
C GLU A 253 19.78 -15.57 0.57
N TRP A 254 18.55 -15.92 0.19
CA TRP A 254 17.60 -16.57 1.09
C TRP A 254 18.05 -17.98 1.51
N ALA A 255 18.65 -18.72 0.59
CA ALA A 255 19.25 -20.02 0.90
C ALA A 255 20.41 -19.88 1.90
N ALA A 256 21.26 -18.88 1.74
CA ALA A 256 22.37 -18.59 2.66
C ALA A 256 21.88 -18.17 4.06
N LEU A 257 20.66 -17.62 4.19
CA LEU A 257 20.01 -17.33 5.47
C LEU A 257 19.40 -18.59 6.14
N GLY A 258 19.66 -19.76 5.60
CA GLY A 258 19.28 -21.05 6.18
C GLY A 258 17.95 -21.61 5.66
N VAL A 259 17.52 -21.20 4.48
CA VAL A 259 16.33 -21.72 3.80
C VAL A 259 16.72 -22.27 2.42
N PRO A 260 17.46 -23.40 2.38
CA PRO A 260 18.13 -23.91 1.17
C PRO A 260 17.17 -24.26 0.04
N GLN A 261 15.92 -24.61 0.33
CA GLN A 261 14.92 -24.95 -0.69
C GLN A 261 14.66 -23.83 -1.70
N PHE A 262 14.95 -22.57 -1.37
CA PHE A 262 14.78 -21.47 -2.32
C PHE A 262 15.74 -21.53 -3.52
N ALA A 263 16.86 -22.26 -3.39
CA ALA A 263 17.81 -22.50 -4.46
C ALA A 263 17.62 -23.87 -5.15
N THR A 264 16.47 -24.54 -4.98
CA THR A 264 16.20 -25.88 -5.52
C THR A 264 15.03 -25.89 -6.50
N GLU A 265 14.91 -26.99 -7.25
CA GLU A 265 13.79 -27.27 -8.16
C GLU A 265 12.42 -27.31 -7.46
N GLU A 266 12.39 -27.61 -6.15
CA GLU A 266 11.13 -27.57 -5.38
C GLU A 266 10.50 -26.19 -5.45
N TYR A 267 11.30 -25.14 -5.25
CA TYR A 267 10.80 -23.77 -5.32
C TYR A 267 10.47 -23.33 -6.75
N ASP A 268 11.25 -23.80 -7.75
CA ASP A 268 10.94 -23.56 -9.17
C ASP A 268 9.58 -24.12 -9.55
N ARG A 269 9.29 -25.36 -9.13
CA ARG A 269 7.99 -26.00 -9.34
C ARG A 269 6.84 -25.20 -8.71
N CYS A 270 7.05 -24.65 -7.51
CA CYS A 270 6.04 -23.80 -6.86
C CYS A 270 5.84 -22.48 -7.60
N LEU A 271 6.92 -21.85 -8.08
CA LEU A 271 6.85 -20.65 -8.93
C LEU A 271 6.10 -20.94 -10.24
N ASP A 272 6.33 -22.10 -10.88
CA ASP A 272 5.64 -22.51 -12.11
C ASP A 272 4.15 -22.77 -11.87
N ALA A 273 3.79 -23.41 -10.77
CA ALA A 273 2.40 -23.65 -10.41
C ALA A 273 1.63 -22.33 -10.22
N VAL A 274 2.22 -21.38 -9.49
CA VAL A 274 1.64 -20.04 -9.29
C VAL A 274 1.54 -19.27 -10.59
N TRP A 275 2.61 -19.23 -11.38
CA TRP A 275 2.66 -18.56 -12.67
C TRP A 275 1.55 -19.04 -13.61
N THR A 276 1.41 -20.35 -13.72
CA THR A 276 0.39 -20.99 -14.55
C THR A 276 -1.01 -20.72 -14.02
N ARG A 277 -1.23 -20.84 -12.70
CA ARG A 277 -2.58 -20.65 -12.13
C ARG A 277 -3.08 -19.22 -12.26
N LEU A 278 -2.18 -18.25 -12.13
CA LEU A 278 -2.53 -16.84 -12.30
C LEU A 278 -2.61 -16.41 -13.77
N GLY A 279 -2.25 -17.28 -14.71
CA GLY A 279 -2.24 -16.94 -16.13
C GLY A 279 -1.30 -15.79 -16.46
N VAL A 280 -0.11 -15.76 -15.83
CA VAL A 280 0.84 -14.67 -16.04
C VAL A 280 1.33 -14.68 -17.49
N ASN A 281 1.21 -13.53 -18.14
CA ASN A 281 1.54 -13.36 -19.57
C ASN A 281 2.03 -11.94 -19.87
N ARG A 282 2.40 -11.68 -21.14
CA ARG A 282 2.73 -10.37 -21.71
C ARG A 282 1.78 -9.96 -22.84
N ASP A 283 0.76 -10.78 -23.17
CA ASP A 283 -0.11 -10.62 -24.33
C ASP A 283 -1.06 -9.43 -24.21
N HIS A 284 -1.38 -9.02 -22.96
CA HIS A 284 -2.22 -7.88 -22.63
C HIS A 284 -1.38 -6.66 -22.22
N GLY A 285 -0.17 -6.53 -22.77
CA GLY A 285 0.80 -5.51 -22.44
C GLY A 285 0.74 -4.24 -23.29
N ARG A 286 -0.44 -3.88 -23.88
CA ARG A 286 -0.55 -2.64 -24.64
C ARG A 286 -0.06 -1.47 -23.80
N ILE A 287 0.90 -0.75 -24.36
CA ILE A 287 1.57 0.33 -23.65
C ILE A 287 0.59 1.47 -23.33
N SER A 288 0.49 1.86 -22.08
CA SER A 288 -0.22 3.07 -21.68
C SER A 288 0.57 4.33 -22.03
N SER A 289 -0.09 5.49 -22.09
CA SER A 289 0.60 6.76 -22.35
C SER A 289 1.72 7.02 -21.33
N ARG A 290 1.51 6.68 -20.07
CA ARG A 290 2.52 6.81 -18.99
C ARG A 290 3.76 5.96 -19.27
N ASP A 291 3.55 4.68 -19.58
CA ASP A 291 4.63 3.74 -19.85
C ASP A 291 5.36 4.08 -21.14
N ALA A 292 4.66 4.61 -22.14
CA ALA A 292 5.26 5.10 -23.39
C ALA A 292 6.22 6.27 -23.13
N LEU A 293 5.90 7.18 -22.20
CA LEU A 293 6.80 8.25 -21.80
C LEU A 293 8.06 7.67 -21.12
N MET A 294 7.90 6.75 -20.18
CA MET A 294 9.04 6.10 -19.51
C MET A 294 9.90 5.34 -20.53
N GLN A 295 9.31 4.53 -21.41
CA GLN A 295 10.03 3.82 -22.46
C GLN A 295 10.78 4.78 -23.37
N ARG A 296 10.15 5.89 -23.80
CA ARG A 296 10.80 6.92 -24.63
C ARG A 296 12.04 7.51 -23.96
N GLY A 297 11.94 7.83 -22.67
CA GLY A 297 13.07 8.33 -21.89
C GLY A 297 14.20 7.32 -21.76
N LEU A 298 13.88 6.09 -21.35
CA LEU A 298 14.85 5.00 -21.21
C LEU A 298 15.55 4.68 -22.53
N THR A 299 14.80 4.59 -23.62
CA THR A 299 15.37 4.34 -24.96
C THR A 299 16.35 5.44 -25.39
N LYS A 300 16.01 6.72 -25.14
CA LYS A 300 16.91 7.84 -25.46
C LYS A 300 18.21 7.84 -24.65
N LEU A 301 18.14 7.34 -23.42
CA LEU A 301 19.31 7.20 -22.56
C LEU A 301 20.13 5.93 -22.87
N GLY A 302 19.63 5.03 -23.71
CA GLY A 302 20.23 3.72 -23.95
C GLY A 302 20.12 2.79 -22.76
N TRP A 303 19.13 3.00 -21.87
CA TRP A 303 18.91 2.25 -20.66
C TRP A 303 17.93 1.10 -20.87
N HIS A 304 18.03 0.09 -20.02
CA HIS A 304 17.15 -1.07 -20.04
C HIS A 304 15.67 -0.67 -19.95
N VAL A 305 14.85 -1.30 -20.78
CA VAL A 305 13.38 -1.28 -20.70
C VAL A 305 12.83 -2.59 -21.25
N ASP A 306 11.85 -3.18 -20.54
CA ASP A 306 11.22 -4.42 -20.98
C ASP A 306 9.72 -4.44 -20.66
N GLU A 307 8.99 -5.39 -21.23
CA GLU A 307 7.57 -5.60 -21.01
C GLU A 307 7.30 -6.26 -19.66
N MET A 308 6.34 -5.70 -18.94
CA MET A 308 5.94 -6.22 -17.64
C MET A 308 5.16 -7.53 -17.78
N PRO A 309 5.59 -8.64 -17.14
CA PRO A 309 4.73 -9.80 -16.99
C PRO A 309 3.58 -9.51 -16.03
N ARG A 310 2.35 -9.88 -16.41
CA ARG A 310 1.14 -9.50 -15.66
C ARG A 310 0.14 -10.65 -15.55
N ASN A 311 -0.52 -10.75 -14.38
CA ASN A 311 -1.60 -11.71 -14.15
C ASN A 311 -2.96 -11.12 -14.57
N VAL A 312 -3.17 -10.99 -15.85
CA VAL A 312 -4.39 -10.40 -16.45
C VAL A 312 -4.89 -11.21 -17.63
N ASP A 313 -6.22 -11.15 -17.85
CA ASP A 313 -6.89 -11.68 -19.01
C ASP A 313 -7.86 -10.62 -19.55
N GLY A 314 -7.64 -10.16 -20.78
CA GLY A 314 -8.48 -9.12 -21.43
C GLY A 314 -8.29 -7.70 -20.90
N CYS A 315 -7.17 -7.37 -20.28
CA CYS A 315 -6.81 -6.00 -19.88
C CYS A 315 -6.43 -5.18 -21.11
N ASP A 316 -6.68 -3.87 -21.12
CA ASP A 316 -6.19 -2.96 -22.18
C ASP A 316 -7.23 -2.00 -22.78
N THR A 317 -8.14 -1.49 -22.03
CA THR A 317 -9.25 -0.73 -22.58
C THR A 317 -9.29 0.71 -22.08
N GLY A 318 -8.37 1.57 -22.52
CA GLY A 318 -8.48 3.02 -22.33
C GLY A 318 -8.95 3.45 -20.93
N ILE A 319 -10.06 4.17 -20.86
CA ILE A 319 -10.59 4.73 -19.60
C ILE A 319 -11.07 3.68 -18.59
N GLU A 320 -11.46 2.48 -19.03
CA GLU A 320 -11.89 1.39 -18.15
C GLU A 320 -10.73 0.78 -17.37
N CYS A 321 -9.50 0.88 -17.88
CA CYS A 321 -8.27 0.49 -17.22
C CYS A 321 -7.63 1.65 -16.44
N GLY A 322 -6.55 1.38 -15.71
CA GLY A 322 -5.85 2.38 -14.88
C GLY A 322 -6.35 2.44 -13.44
N ARG A 323 -7.31 1.57 -13.06
CA ARG A 323 -7.96 1.58 -11.75
C ARG A 323 -7.71 0.32 -10.93
N CYS A 324 -6.65 -0.41 -11.21
CA CYS A 324 -6.35 -1.69 -10.55
C CYS A 324 -6.27 -1.56 -9.02
N GLY A 325 -5.76 -0.44 -8.50
CA GLY A 325 -5.72 -0.16 -7.06
C GLY A 325 -7.09 0.09 -6.42
N LEU A 326 -8.14 0.26 -7.22
CA LEU A 326 -9.51 0.55 -6.76
C LEU A 326 -10.47 -0.62 -7.05
N GLY A 327 -9.91 -1.81 -7.35
CA GLY A 327 -10.63 -2.96 -7.87
C GLY A 327 -10.65 -2.99 -9.41
N CYS A 328 -10.63 -4.20 -9.97
CA CYS A 328 -10.62 -4.37 -11.42
C CYS A 328 -12.05 -4.45 -11.97
N ARG A 329 -12.61 -3.31 -12.35
CA ARG A 329 -13.99 -3.15 -12.83
C ARG A 329 -14.32 -4.02 -14.04
N ILE A 330 -13.36 -4.23 -14.96
CA ILE A 330 -13.54 -5.07 -16.15
C ILE A 330 -13.31 -6.56 -15.92
N GLY A 331 -12.93 -6.95 -14.70
CA GLY A 331 -12.72 -8.34 -14.37
C GLY A 331 -11.44 -9.00 -14.89
N ALA A 332 -10.56 -8.25 -15.56
CA ALA A 332 -9.35 -8.80 -16.20
C ALA A 332 -8.31 -9.31 -15.21
N LYS A 333 -8.17 -8.67 -14.04
CA LYS A 333 -7.17 -9.05 -13.02
C LYS A 333 -7.44 -10.46 -12.47
N GLN A 334 -6.42 -11.31 -12.51
CA GLN A 334 -6.46 -12.66 -11.94
C GLN A 334 -6.00 -12.64 -10.48
N SER A 335 -6.81 -12.00 -9.61
CA SER A 335 -6.56 -11.95 -8.17
C SER A 335 -6.81 -13.32 -7.51
N VAL A 336 -6.28 -13.51 -6.32
CA VAL A 336 -6.53 -14.71 -5.50
C VAL A 336 -8.04 -14.94 -5.28
N ALA A 337 -8.84 -13.87 -5.15
CA ALA A 337 -10.30 -13.98 -5.05
C ALA A 337 -10.97 -14.57 -6.31
N LYS A 338 -10.31 -14.53 -7.47
CA LYS A 338 -10.81 -15.09 -8.74
C LYS A 338 -10.15 -16.42 -9.11
N THR A 339 -9.04 -16.74 -8.49
CA THR A 339 -8.22 -17.92 -8.80
C THR A 339 -8.23 -18.91 -7.64
N TRP A 340 -7.28 -18.83 -6.73
CA TRP A 340 -7.06 -19.80 -5.68
C TRP A 340 -8.24 -19.96 -4.71
N LEU A 341 -8.92 -18.87 -4.30
CA LEU A 341 -10.07 -19.01 -3.41
C LEU A 341 -11.27 -19.67 -4.10
N VAL A 342 -11.42 -19.48 -5.41
CA VAL A 342 -12.46 -20.20 -6.18
C VAL A 342 -12.12 -21.70 -6.23
N ASP A 343 -10.85 -22.07 -6.44
CA ASP A 343 -10.44 -23.47 -6.41
C ASP A 343 -10.61 -24.07 -5.02
N ALA A 344 -10.23 -23.35 -3.97
CA ALA A 344 -10.42 -23.76 -2.60
C ALA A 344 -11.91 -24.05 -2.29
N GLN A 345 -12.81 -23.12 -2.66
CA GLN A 345 -14.25 -23.29 -2.41
C GLN A 345 -14.85 -24.44 -3.23
N ARG A 346 -14.39 -24.64 -4.48
CA ARG A 346 -14.78 -25.80 -5.29
C ARG A 346 -14.34 -27.13 -4.67
N SER A 347 -13.23 -27.12 -3.94
CA SER A 347 -12.72 -28.26 -3.19
C SER A 347 -13.30 -28.37 -1.77
N GLY A 348 -14.34 -27.57 -1.44
CA GLY A 348 -15.07 -27.66 -0.18
C GLY A 348 -14.61 -26.68 0.91
N ALA A 349 -13.60 -25.84 0.68
CA ALA A 349 -13.21 -24.85 1.67
C ALA A 349 -14.32 -23.83 1.95
N ARG A 350 -14.45 -23.42 3.20
CA ARG A 350 -15.40 -22.42 3.68
C ARG A 350 -14.70 -21.08 3.87
N LEU A 351 -15.31 -19.99 3.42
CA LEU A 351 -14.81 -18.64 3.57
C LEU A 351 -15.68 -17.88 4.58
N VAL A 352 -15.09 -17.43 5.68
CA VAL A 352 -15.73 -16.63 6.74
C VAL A 352 -15.20 -15.21 6.66
N VAL A 353 -16.07 -14.22 6.52
CA VAL A 353 -15.70 -12.80 6.37
C VAL A 353 -16.21 -11.93 7.50
N GLY A 354 -15.65 -10.72 7.63
CA GLY A 354 -16.03 -9.76 8.67
C GLY A 354 -15.56 -10.16 10.07
N VAL A 355 -14.53 -11.02 10.19
CA VAL A 355 -14.05 -11.53 11.48
C VAL A 355 -12.59 -11.14 11.74
N ASP A 356 -12.39 -10.32 12.75
CA ASP A 356 -11.05 -9.95 13.26
C ASP A 356 -10.52 -11.03 14.20
N VAL A 357 -9.65 -11.90 13.69
CA VAL A 357 -8.96 -12.92 14.49
C VAL A 357 -7.92 -12.25 15.36
N ARG A 358 -8.10 -12.38 16.68
CA ARG A 358 -7.22 -11.72 17.66
C ARG A 358 -6.11 -12.62 18.17
N THR A 359 -6.38 -13.93 18.32
CA THR A 359 -5.43 -14.89 18.88
C THR A 359 -5.52 -16.25 18.19
N VAL A 360 -4.40 -16.94 18.11
CA VAL A 360 -4.31 -18.39 17.93
C VAL A 360 -4.43 -19.03 19.31
N THR A 361 -5.33 -19.99 19.46
CA THR A 361 -5.47 -20.78 20.67
C THR A 361 -4.38 -21.84 20.72
N VAL A 362 -3.58 -21.86 21.77
CA VAL A 362 -2.47 -22.81 21.95
C VAL A 362 -2.72 -23.62 23.23
N THR A 363 -2.68 -24.95 23.12
CA THR A 363 -2.82 -25.87 24.24
C THR A 363 -1.68 -26.90 24.19
N ALA A 364 -0.95 -27.07 25.29
CA ALA A 364 0.18 -27.98 25.38
C ALA A 364 1.22 -27.81 24.25
N GLY A 365 1.50 -26.56 23.86
CA GLY A 365 2.49 -26.24 22.82
C GLY A 365 2.01 -26.47 21.38
N ARG A 366 0.73 -26.76 21.17
CA ARG A 366 0.12 -26.95 19.83
C ARG A 366 -1.03 -25.98 19.61
N ALA A 367 -1.14 -25.46 18.41
CA ALA A 367 -2.30 -24.68 17.99
C ALA A 367 -3.55 -25.59 17.95
N THR A 368 -4.64 -25.12 18.51
CA THR A 368 -5.93 -25.83 18.57
C THR A 368 -7.06 -25.05 17.89
N GLY A 369 -6.75 -23.92 17.29
CA GLY A 369 -7.70 -23.07 16.56
C GLY A 369 -7.40 -21.59 16.71
N VAL A 370 -8.43 -20.78 16.47
CA VAL A 370 -8.36 -19.32 16.57
C VAL A 370 -9.57 -18.74 17.27
N ALA A 371 -9.40 -17.56 17.89
CA ALA A 371 -10.46 -16.77 18.48
C ALA A 371 -10.45 -15.34 17.92
N GLY A 372 -11.63 -14.84 17.57
CA GLY A 372 -11.83 -13.52 16.98
C GLY A 372 -13.20 -12.94 17.32
N ARG A 373 -13.55 -11.83 16.68
CA ARG A 373 -14.83 -11.14 16.84
C ARG A 373 -15.28 -10.55 15.50
N THR A 374 -16.60 -10.50 15.32
CA THR A 374 -17.20 -9.68 14.25
C THR A 374 -17.08 -8.19 14.57
N ALA A 375 -17.39 -7.32 13.61
CA ALA A 375 -17.42 -5.87 13.81
C ALA A 375 -18.42 -5.46 14.92
N ASP A 376 -19.53 -6.19 15.06
CA ASP A 376 -20.55 -5.97 16.09
C ASP A 376 -20.16 -6.58 17.45
N GLY A 377 -18.97 -7.19 17.55
CA GLY A 377 -18.40 -7.72 18.79
C GLY A 377 -18.80 -9.17 19.12
N HIS A 378 -19.54 -9.87 18.27
CA HIS A 378 -19.89 -11.27 18.47
C HIS A 378 -18.64 -12.16 18.44
N PRO A 379 -18.45 -13.06 19.43
CA PRO A 379 -17.30 -13.94 19.48
C PRO A 379 -17.37 -15.01 18.40
N VAL A 380 -16.24 -15.25 17.74
CA VAL A 380 -16.08 -16.34 16.76
C VAL A 380 -14.90 -17.20 17.18
N THR A 381 -15.15 -18.51 17.34
CA THR A 381 -14.13 -19.51 17.67
C THR A 381 -14.09 -20.57 16.58
N ILE A 382 -12.91 -20.86 16.07
CA ILE A 382 -12.73 -21.94 15.09
C ILE A 382 -11.70 -22.91 15.66
N ARG A 383 -12.12 -24.16 15.90
CA ARG A 383 -11.25 -25.24 16.36
C ARG A 383 -10.62 -25.94 15.16
N ALA A 384 -9.33 -26.22 15.23
CA ALA A 384 -8.60 -26.84 14.12
C ALA A 384 -7.42 -27.66 14.60
N ARG A 385 -7.00 -28.64 13.78
CA ARG A 385 -5.79 -29.46 14.01
C ARG A 385 -4.51 -28.70 13.70
N ALA A 386 -4.58 -27.74 12.75
CA ALA A 386 -3.48 -26.84 12.41
C ALA A 386 -4.01 -25.42 12.09
N VAL A 387 -3.12 -24.43 12.23
CA VAL A 387 -3.41 -23.03 11.93
C VAL A 387 -2.40 -22.51 10.91
N VAL A 388 -2.88 -21.83 9.87
CA VAL A 388 -2.07 -21.09 8.92
C VAL A 388 -2.24 -19.59 9.16
N ALA A 389 -1.18 -18.89 9.55
CA ALA A 389 -1.20 -17.44 9.70
C ALA A 389 -0.76 -16.78 8.38
N ALA A 390 -1.69 -16.05 7.76
CA ALA A 390 -1.53 -15.39 6.47
C ALA A 390 -2.13 -13.98 6.46
N ALA A 391 -2.08 -13.29 7.61
CA ALA A 391 -2.69 -11.96 7.81
C ALA A 391 -1.80 -10.79 7.30
N GLY A 392 -0.72 -11.10 6.60
CA GLY A 392 0.25 -10.13 6.05
C GLY A 392 1.30 -9.67 7.06
N SER A 393 2.38 -9.08 6.55
CA SER A 393 3.61 -8.78 7.31
C SER A 393 3.44 -7.80 8.48
N VAL A 394 2.32 -7.11 8.57
CA VAL A 394 2.00 -6.25 9.72
C VAL A 394 1.15 -7.00 10.76
N GLN A 395 0.10 -7.70 10.31
CA GLN A 395 -0.83 -8.34 11.23
C GLN A 395 -0.36 -9.72 11.70
N THR A 396 0.35 -10.50 10.88
CA THR A 396 0.84 -11.82 11.27
C THR A 396 1.78 -11.75 12.49
N PRO A 397 2.83 -10.92 12.55
CA PRO A 397 3.65 -10.83 13.77
C PRO A 397 2.84 -10.31 14.98
N ALA A 398 1.88 -9.42 14.76
CA ALA A 398 1.00 -8.96 15.84
C ALA A 398 0.07 -10.09 16.35
N LEU A 399 -0.49 -10.91 15.46
CA LEU A 399 -1.26 -12.11 15.82
C LEU A 399 -0.42 -13.07 16.66
N LEU A 400 0.81 -13.38 16.22
CA LEU A 400 1.73 -14.27 16.97
C LEU A 400 2.02 -13.72 18.36
N ARG A 401 2.30 -12.42 18.50
CA ARG A 401 2.54 -11.77 19.79
C ARG A 401 1.32 -11.79 20.71
N ARG A 402 0.13 -11.48 20.18
CA ARG A 402 -1.12 -11.55 20.95
C ARG A 402 -1.45 -12.97 21.40
N SER A 403 -0.99 -13.97 20.64
CA SER A 403 -1.13 -15.40 20.95
C SER A 403 -0.10 -15.93 21.97
N GLY A 404 0.77 -15.06 22.49
CA GLY A 404 1.74 -15.41 23.53
C GLY A 404 3.06 -15.97 23.02
N LEU A 405 3.35 -15.97 21.71
CA LEU A 405 4.64 -16.41 21.18
C LEU A 405 5.71 -15.39 21.54
N THR A 406 6.87 -15.88 22.00
CA THR A 406 7.93 -15.08 22.62
C THR A 406 9.21 -14.96 21.81
N ASN A 407 9.36 -15.74 20.71
CA ASN A 407 10.56 -15.70 19.87
C ASN A 407 10.92 -14.25 19.50
N PRO A 408 12.15 -13.77 19.84
CA PRO A 408 12.54 -12.37 19.67
C PRO A 408 12.53 -11.89 18.21
N ASN A 409 12.57 -12.80 17.23
CA ASN A 409 12.54 -12.45 15.82
C ASN A 409 11.12 -12.15 15.29
N ILE A 410 10.06 -12.50 16.04
CA ILE A 410 8.70 -12.08 15.68
C ILE A 410 8.63 -10.55 15.76
N GLY A 411 8.26 -9.93 14.65
CA GLY A 411 8.21 -8.49 14.45
C GLY A 411 9.51 -7.85 13.94
N ARG A 412 10.64 -8.56 13.92
CA ARG A 412 11.92 -8.06 13.38
C ARG A 412 12.08 -8.40 11.90
N HIS A 413 13.05 -7.75 11.25
CA HIS A 413 13.40 -7.98 9.84
C HIS A 413 12.29 -7.55 8.85
N LEU A 414 11.61 -6.46 9.17
CA LEU A 414 10.63 -5.86 8.28
C LEU A 414 11.32 -5.14 7.13
N HIS A 415 10.94 -5.44 5.90
CA HIS A 415 11.35 -4.74 4.69
C HIS A 415 10.13 -4.13 4.00
N LEU A 416 10.31 -2.98 3.34
CA LEU A 416 9.19 -2.19 2.83
C LEU A 416 9.28 -1.85 1.34
N HIS A 417 10.41 -2.05 0.68
CA HIS A 417 10.66 -1.51 -0.65
C HIS A 417 10.24 -0.04 -0.72
N PRO A 418 10.90 0.88 0.02
CA PRO A 418 10.53 2.29 0.02
C PRO A 418 10.42 2.84 -1.38
N ALA A 419 9.28 3.45 -1.71
CA ALA A 419 8.99 3.96 -3.04
C ALA A 419 8.70 5.46 -3.00
N THR A 420 9.20 6.16 -4.01
CA THR A 420 8.90 7.56 -4.34
C THR A 420 8.88 7.73 -5.85
N GLY A 421 8.89 8.95 -6.38
CA GLY A 421 8.93 9.15 -7.82
C GLY A 421 9.37 10.54 -8.23
N VAL A 422 9.55 10.68 -9.55
CA VAL A 422 9.75 11.94 -10.24
C VAL A 422 8.74 12.06 -11.36
N TRP A 423 8.12 13.21 -11.49
CA TRP A 423 7.06 13.49 -12.45
C TRP A 423 7.43 14.63 -13.37
N GLY A 424 6.87 14.62 -14.56
CA GLY A 424 6.98 15.71 -15.52
C GLY A 424 5.62 16.14 -16.05
N VAL A 425 5.54 17.40 -16.47
CA VAL A 425 4.44 17.92 -17.29
C VAL A 425 4.89 17.88 -18.74
N PHE A 426 4.08 17.29 -19.60
CA PHE A 426 4.37 17.12 -21.04
C PHE A 426 3.51 18.04 -21.90
N ALA A 427 3.89 18.22 -23.16
CA ALA A 427 3.09 18.99 -24.14
C ALA A 427 1.86 18.21 -24.60
N GLU A 428 2.00 16.88 -24.72
CA GLU A 428 0.91 15.96 -25.06
C GLU A 428 0.09 15.56 -23.84
N GLU A 429 -1.17 15.26 -24.06
CA GLU A 429 -2.08 14.74 -23.04
C GLU A 429 -1.71 13.29 -22.68
N VAL A 430 -1.49 13.02 -21.41
CA VAL A 430 -1.06 11.71 -20.88
C VAL A 430 -2.21 10.93 -20.28
N ARG A 431 -3.17 11.62 -19.65
CA ARG A 431 -4.27 11.03 -18.86
C ARG A 431 -3.78 9.92 -17.94
N PRO A 432 -3.03 10.25 -16.89
CA PRO A 432 -2.29 9.27 -16.09
C PRO A 432 -3.18 8.30 -15.30
N TRP A 433 -4.48 8.46 -15.33
CA TRP A 433 -5.48 7.55 -14.76
C TRP A 433 -6.01 6.50 -15.75
N GLU A 434 -5.61 6.52 -17.03
CA GLU A 434 -6.11 5.62 -18.09
C GLU A 434 -5.06 4.58 -18.50
N GLY A 435 -5.54 3.49 -19.13
CA GLY A 435 -4.71 2.44 -19.70
C GLY A 435 -4.16 1.44 -18.69
N GLY A 436 -3.66 0.32 -19.17
CA GLY A 436 -3.09 -0.73 -18.33
C GLY A 436 -2.01 -0.20 -17.38
N LEU A 437 -2.03 -0.65 -16.13
CA LEU A 437 -1.02 -0.25 -15.15
C LEU A 437 0.25 -1.07 -15.31
N GLN A 438 1.40 -0.40 -15.21
CA GLN A 438 2.72 -1.02 -15.20
C GLN A 438 2.91 -2.00 -16.36
N THR A 439 2.87 -1.50 -17.60
CA THR A 439 3.11 -2.33 -18.79
C THR A 439 4.58 -2.36 -19.20
N ARG A 440 5.41 -1.51 -18.62
CA ARG A 440 6.86 -1.43 -18.81
C ARG A 440 7.58 -1.27 -17.47
N TYR A 441 8.83 -1.73 -17.41
CA TYR A 441 9.72 -1.57 -16.27
C TYR A 441 11.18 -1.43 -16.71
N SER A 442 12.04 -0.99 -15.78
CA SER A 442 13.48 -0.97 -16.01
C SER A 442 14.23 -1.46 -14.77
N THR A 443 15.23 -2.27 -15.01
CA THR A 443 16.19 -2.77 -14.02
C THR A 443 17.57 -2.13 -14.15
N GLU A 444 17.70 -1.03 -14.89
CA GLU A 444 18.97 -0.34 -15.15
C GLU A 444 19.79 -0.10 -13.88
N HIS A 445 19.13 0.27 -12.80
CA HIS A 445 19.76 0.54 -11.51
C HIS A 445 19.40 -0.49 -10.42
N ALA A 446 19.03 -1.72 -10.80
CA ALA A 446 18.65 -2.77 -9.82
C ALA A 446 19.84 -3.29 -9.00
N ASP A 447 21.06 -3.08 -9.47
CA ASP A 447 22.30 -3.47 -8.80
C ASP A 447 23.31 -2.31 -8.84
N LEU A 448 23.19 -1.37 -7.90
CA LEU A 448 24.06 -0.20 -7.81
C LEU A 448 25.37 -0.48 -7.07
N ASP A 449 25.46 -1.56 -6.35
CA ASP A 449 26.60 -1.88 -5.47
C ASP A 449 27.29 -3.22 -5.78
N GLY A 450 26.90 -3.90 -6.84
CA GLY A 450 27.39 -5.23 -7.20
C GLY A 450 26.87 -6.37 -6.31
N ARG A 451 25.94 -6.06 -5.36
CA ARG A 451 25.35 -7.02 -4.42
C ARG A 451 23.86 -7.25 -4.66
N GLY A 452 23.29 -6.64 -5.70
CA GLY A 452 21.87 -6.72 -6.04
C GLY A 452 20.99 -5.76 -5.25
N TYR A 453 21.55 -4.74 -4.63
CA TYR A 453 20.79 -3.64 -4.02
C TYR A 453 20.82 -2.41 -4.93
N GLY A 454 19.66 -1.82 -5.09
CA GLY A 454 19.47 -0.71 -6.00
C GLY A 454 17.99 -0.35 -6.11
N VAL A 455 17.58 0.09 -7.29
CA VAL A 455 16.21 0.50 -7.56
C VAL A 455 15.70 -0.07 -8.88
N ILE A 456 14.41 -0.33 -8.95
CA ILE A 456 13.68 -0.59 -10.19
C ILE A 456 12.78 0.59 -10.53
N TYR A 457 12.56 0.81 -11.82
CA TYR A 457 11.68 1.87 -12.32
C TYR A 457 10.40 1.26 -12.89
N GLU A 458 9.27 1.79 -12.41
CA GLU A 458 7.93 1.45 -12.86
C GLU A 458 7.09 2.71 -12.95
N THR A 459 5.98 2.67 -13.69
CA THR A 459 4.99 3.75 -13.61
C THR A 459 3.88 3.39 -12.63
N ALA A 460 3.10 4.37 -12.22
CA ALA A 460 1.88 4.13 -11.44
C ALA A 460 0.72 4.93 -12.02
N ALA A 461 -0.51 4.44 -11.87
CA ALA A 461 -1.68 5.27 -12.12
C ALA A 461 -1.63 6.48 -11.20
N THR A 462 -1.94 7.63 -11.77
CA THR A 462 -1.94 8.88 -11.05
C THR A 462 -3.37 9.43 -11.04
N ASN A 463 -4.25 8.79 -10.27
CA ASN A 463 -5.54 9.36 -9.92
C ASN A 463 -5.34 10.54 -8.95
N PRO A 464 -6.29 11.48 -8.81
CA PRO A 464 -6.11 12.70 -8.02
C PRO A 464 -5.64 12.46 -6.58
N ALA A 465 -6.19 11.49 -5.85
CA ALA A 465 -5.78 11.20 -4.47
C ALA A 465 -4.36 10.62 -4.39
N ILE A 466 -3.95 9.81 -5.36
CA ILE A 466 -2.58 9.32 -5.44
C ILE A 466 -1.63 10.48 -5.80
N ALA A 467 -2.02 11.34 -6.76
CA ALA A 467 -1.23 12.50 -7.16
C ALA A 467 -0.89 13.40 -5.96
N VAL A 468 -1.90 13.77 -5.16
CA VAL A 468 -1.70 14.69 -4.02
C VAL A 468 -0.87 14.07 -2.89
N SER A 469 -0.81 12.75 -2.80
CA SER A 469 0.01 12.07 -1.81
C SER A 469 1.51 12.30 -2.06
N PHE A 470 1.91 12.45 -3.32
CA PHE A 470 3.31 12.63 -3.74
C PHE A 470 3.66 14.05 -4.19
N THR A 471 2.70 14.97 -4.30
CA THR A 471 2.99 16.36 -4.66
C THR A 471 3.30 17.21 -3.43
N SER A 472 4.22 18.17 -3.61
CA SER A 472 4.48 19.19 -2.59
C SER A 472 3.31 20.17 -2.51
N TRP A 473 3.07 20.72 -1.32
CA TRP A 473 2.11 21.80 -1.15
C TRP A 473 2.85 23.07 -0.73
N THR A 474 2.89 24.06 -1.62
CA THR A 474 3.59 25.35 -1.42
C THR A 474 2.63 26.52 -1.27
N GLY A 475 1.34 26.25 -1.22
CA GLY A 475 0.21 27.16 -1.10
C GLY A 475 -0.96 26.63 -1.92
N ALA A 476 -2.17 26.99 -1.53
CA ALA A 476 -3.40 26.44 -2.10
C ALA A 476 -3.51 26.72 -3.61
N ARG A 477 -3.25 27.96 -4.03
CA ARG A 477 -3.31 28.36 -5.45
C ARG A 477 -2.30 27.59 -6.30
N ALA A 478 -1.04 27.54 -5.88
CA ALA A 478 0.03 26.84 -6.61
C ALA A 478 -0.27 25.33 -6.71
N HIS A 479 -0.83 24.75 -5.64
CA HIS A 479 -1.24 23.35 -5.63
C HIS A 479 -2.38 23.06 -6.60
N LEU A 480 -3.44 23.89 -6.61
CA LEU A 480 -4.56 23.74 -7.55
C LEU A 480 -4.10 23.90 -9.01
N ASP A 481 -3.22 24.88 -9.28
CA ASP A 481 -2.66 25.09 -10.63
C ASP A 481 -1.80 23.89 -11.08
N GLN A 482 -1.07 23.25 -10.16
CA GLN A 482 -0.37 22.00 -10.45
C GLN A 482 -1.34 20.86 -10.73
N MET A 483 -2.43 20.73 -9.98
CA MET A 483 -3.44 19.71 -10.21
C MET A 483 -4.22 19.91 -11.51
N ARG A 484 -4.40 21.14 -11.99
CA ARG A 484 -4.92 21.44 -13.32
C ARG A 484 -4.04 20.92 -14.46
N SER A 485 -2.76 20.66 -14.18
CA SER A 485 -1.86 20.00 -15.14
C SER A 485 -1.95 18.46 -15.12
N LEU A 486 -2.80 17.88 -14.26
CA LEU A 486 -2.88 16.42 -14.09
C LEU A 486 -3.06 15.64 -15.40
N PRO A 487 -3.89 16.08 -16.38
CA PRO A 487 -4.01 15.38 -17.67
C PRO A 487 -2.70 15.25 -18.45
N TYR A 488 -1.72 16.12 -18.19
CA TYR A 488 -0.43 16.20 -18.88
C TYR A 488 0.72 15.64 -18.04
N ILE A 489 0.44 15.07 -16.86
CA ILE A 489 1.47 14.54 -15.96
C ILE A 489 1.80 13.10 -16.32
N GLY A 490 3.09 12.82 -16.50
CA GLY A 490 3.65 11.48 -16.52
C GLY A 490 4.77 11.36 -15.49
N GLY A 491 5.01 10.16 -14.96
CA GLY A 491 6.02 10.00 -13.93
C GLY A 491 6.67 8.63 -13.93
N VAL A 492 7.81 8.56 -13.26
CA VAL A 492 8.59 7.34 -13.04
C VAL A 492 8.69 7.10 -11.54
N GLY A 493 8.17 5.98 -11.10
CA GLY A 493 8.30 5.48 -9.75
C GLY A 493 9.68 4.88 -9.53
N VAL A 494 10.23 5.09 -8.35
CA VAL A 494 11.51 4.57 -7.86
C VAL A 494 11.20 3.65 -6.71
N ILE A 495 11.47 2.36 -6.87
CA ILE A 495 11.24 1.32 -5.86
C ILE A 495 12.61 0.82 -5.41
N THR A 496 12.96 1.07 -4.16
CA THR A 496 14.28 0.72 -3.60
C THR A 496 14.23 -0.66 -2.97
N ARG A 497 15.13 -1.57 -3.35
CA ARG A 497 15.39 -2.79 -2.58
C ARG A 497 16.12 -2.42 -1.30
N ASP A 498 15.41 -2.42 -0.16
CA ASP A 498 15.99 -2.07 1.13
C ASP A 498 16.79 -3.24 1.72
N ARG A 499 18.02 -2.94 2.16
CA ARG A 499 18.90 -3.87 2.87
C ARG A 499 18.60 -3.87 4.37
N ASP A 500 18.45 -2.68 4.92
CA ASP A 500 18.34 -2.50 6.35
C ASP A 500 16.86 -2.57 6.77
N SER A 501 16.59 -3.33 7.83
CA SER A 501 15.22 -3.69 8.20
C SER A 501 14.64 -2.83 9.32
N GLY A 502 13.33 -2.70 9.30
CA GLY A 502 12.53 -2.17 10.40
C GLY A 502 11.94 -3.28 11.29
N GLN A 503 10.87 -2.93 11.99
CA GLN A 503 10.17 -3.87 12.88
C GLN A 503 8.69 -3.54 13.04
N VAL A 504 7.91 -4.57 13.37
CA VAL A 504 6.53 -4.47 13.83
C VAL A 504 6.49 -4.78 15.33
N THR A 505 5.99 -3.86 16.11
CA THR A 505 5.73 -4.05 17.55
C THR A 505 4.22 -4.02 17.81
N VAL A 506 3.77 -4.46 18.99
CA VAL A 506 2.37 -4.42 19.39
C VAL A 506 2.19 -3.34 20.44
N GLY A 507 1.24 -2.43 20.21
CA GLY A 507 0.85 -1.40 21.16
C GLY A 507 0.08 -1.96 22.35
N ARG A 508 -0.19 -1.12 23.36
CA ARG A 508 -0.99 -1.51 24.54
C ARG A 508 -2.44 -1.86 24.20
N ASP A 509 -2.94 -1.36 23.09
CA ASP A 509 -4.25 -1.65 22.51
C ASP A 509 -4.29 -3.00 21.74
N GLY A 510 -3.14 -3.67 21.64
CA GLY A 510 -3.00 -4.90 20.86
C GLY A 510 -2.84 -4.69 19.36
N GLU A 511 -2.81 -3.44 18.88
CA GLU A 511 -2.65 -3.12 17.47
C GLU A 511 -1.16 -3.01 17.06
N PRO A 512 -0.82 -3.37 15.81
CA PRO A 512 0.55 -3.28 15.34
C PRO A 512 1.04 -1.84 15.22
N VAL A 513 2.31 -1.63 15.51
CA VAL A 513 3.05 -0.39 15.29
C VAL A 513 4.23 -0.70 14.39
N VAL A 514 4.23 -0.14 13.21
CA VAL A 514 5.33 -0.29 12.24
C VAL A 514 6.39 0.77 12.52
N ARG A 515 7.62 0.32 12.78
CA ARG A 515 8.80 1.16 12.96
C ARG A 515 9.77 0.91 11.82
N TYR A 516 10.04 1.95 11.08
CA TYR A 516 10.99 1.88 9.96
C TYR A 516 11.60 3.25 9.70
N ARG A 517 12.89 3.25 9.51
CA ARG A 517 13.64 4.41 9.05
C ARG A 517 14.56 3.99 7.92
N LEU A 518 14.49 4.70 6.81
CA LEU A 518 15.42 4.52 5.69
C LEU A 518 16.85 4.75 6.19
N SER A 519 17.72 3.75 6.05
CA SER A 519 19.12 3.85 6.43
C SER A 519 19.90 4.78 5.49
N ASP A 520 21.09 5.19 5.87
CA ASP A 520 21.94 5.99 4.99
C ASP A 520 22.34 5.24 3.72
N TYR A 521 22.50 3.90 3.84
CA TYR A 521 22.78 3.02 2.70
C TYR A 521 21.59 2.99 1.73
N ASP A 522 20.39 2.67 2.21
CA ASP A 522 19.20 2.60 1.36
C ASP A 522 18.80 3.99 0.83
N ALA A 523 19.05 5.04 1.62
CA ALA A 523 18.87 6.43 1.19
C ALA A 523 19.80 6.84 0.04
N ALA A 524 21.03 6.32 0.01
CA ALA A 524 21.94 6.55 -1.10
C ALA A 524 21.43 5.92 -2.41
N HIS A 525 20.92 4.68 -2.34
CA HIS A 525 20.30 4.00 -3.49
C HIS A 525 19.03 4.71 -3.95
N MET A 526 18.19 5.16 -3.04
CA MET A 526 16.99 5.93 -3.39
C MET A 526 17.35 7.27 -4.07
N ARG A 527 18.38 7.97 -3.61
CA ARG A 527 18.84 9.22 -4.27
C ARG A 527 19.33 8.96 -5.70
N ALA A 528 20.11 7.90 -5.90
CA ALA A 528 20.53 7.49 -7.25
C ALA A 528 19.32 7.14 -8.13
N GLY A 529 18.29 6.49 -7.56
CA GLY A 529 17.04 6.22 -8.25
C GLY A 529 16.27 7.49 -8.63
N ILE A 530 16.18 8.47 -7.73
CA ILE A 530 15.54 9.77 -8.00
C ILE A 530 16.30 10.51 -9.11
N GLU A 531 17.62 10.50 -9.10
CA GLU A 531 18.44 11.05 -10.18
C GLU A 531 18.11 10.37 -11.51
N GLY A 532 18.15 9.03 -11.56
CA GLY A 532 17.81 8.27 -12.76
C GLY A 532 16.40 8.58 -13.27
N ALA A 533 15.41 8.62 -12.38
CA ALA A 533 14.03 8.97 -12.74
C ALA A 533 13.92 10.40 -13.31
N ALA A 534 14.67 11.38 -12.77
CA ALA A 534 14.69 12.74 -13.30
C ALA A 534 15.28 12.77 -14.73
N ARG A 535 16.35 12.03 -15.00
CA ARG A 535 16.93 11.88 -16.33
C ARG A 535 15.98 11.21 -17.31
N ILE A 536 15.27 10.16 -16.89
CA ILE A 536 14.27 9.47 -17.72
C ILE A 536 13.14 10.43 -18.12
N VAL A 537 12.59 11.16 -17.15
CA VAL A 537 11.49 12.11 -17.39
C VAL A 537 11.92 13.28 -18.27
N GLU A 538 13.13 13.82 -18.05
CA GLU A 538 13.71 14.86 -18.89
C GLU A 538 13.94 14.37 -20.33
N ALA A 539 14.57 13.21 -20.49
CA ALA A 539 14.85 12.60 -21.79
C ALA A 539 13.55 12.25 -22.54
N ALA A 540 12.48 11.88 -21.80
CA ALA A 540 11.15 11.66 -22.37
C ALA A 540 10.51 12.93 -22.96
N GLY A 541 11.06 14.13 -22.72
CA GLY A 541 10.61 15.39 -23.32
C GLY A 541 9.74 16.24 -22.39
N ALA A 542 9.77 16.01 -21.08
CA ALA A 542 9.01 16.82 -20.13
C ALA A 542 9.36 18.32 -20.26
N LEU A 543 8.35 19.18 -20.20
CA LEU A 543 8.48 20.64 -20.14
C LEU A 543 8.84 21.12 -18.74
N LYS A 544 8.33 20.39 -17.72
CA LYS A 544 8.65 20.63 -16.31
C LYS A 544 8.96 19.29 -15.65
N VAL A 545 9.85 19.30 -14.65
CA VAL A 545 10.18 18.12 -13.82
C VAL A 545 10.08 18.50 -12.35
N PHE A 546 9.49 17.65 -11.54
CA PHE A 546 9.38 17.82 -10.09
C PHE A 546 9.44 16.46 -9.37
N SER A 547 9.84 16.49 -8.10
CA SER A 547 9.96 15.31 -7.23
C SER A 547 8.99 15.40 -6.06
N GLY A 548 8.83 14.32 -5.29
CA GLY A 548 8.00 14.28 -4.07
C GLY A 548 8.54 15.07 -2.87
N HIS A 549 9.59 15.87 -3.02
CA HIS A 549 10.16 16.64 -1.93
C HIS A 549 9.30 17.87 -1.60
N GLN A 550 8.97 18.05 -0.31
CA GLN A 550 8.15 19.19 0.15
C GLN A 550 8.80 20.55 -0.13
N ARG A 551 10.12 20.62 -0.14
CA ARG A 551 10.90 21.82 -0.50
C ARG A 551 11.47 21.73 -1.92
N GLY A 552 10.96 20.80 -2.74
CA GLY A 552 11.42 20.58 -4.12
C GLY A 552 11.19 21.82 -4.98
N LYS A 553 12.09 22.02 -5.93
CA LYS A 553 11.93 22.99 -7.02
C LYS A 553 11.28 22.30 -8.21
N ILE A 554 10.69 23.08 -9.09
CA ILE A 554 10.25 22.63 -10.41
C ILE A 554 11.35 23.06 -11.39
N TRP A 555 11.92 22.09 -12.11
CA TRP A 555 12.75 22.39 -13.27
C TRP A 555 11.86 22.69 -14.46
N GLU A 556 12.25 23.65 -15.29
CA GLU A 556 11.56 23.96 -16.54
C GLU A 556 12.55 23.87 -17.71
N ARG A 557 12.12 23.22 -18.78
CA ARG A 557 12.95 23.08 -20.00
C ARG A 557 13.35 24.43 -20.56
N GLY A 558 14.64 24.61 -20.82
CA GLY A 558 15.21 25.88 -21.26
C GLY A 558 15.56 26.88 -20.15
N LYS A 559 15.28 26.53 -18.88
CA LYS A 559 15.63 27.38 -17.72
C LYS A 559 16.57 26.64 -16.76
N GLY A 560 17.81 26.48 -17.14
CA GLY A 560 18.83 25.79 -16.36
C GLY A 560 18.96 24.29 -16.67
N SER A 561 20.01 23.70 -16.07
CA SER A 561 20.33 22.28 -16.26
C SER A 561 19.47 21.36 -15.41
N ILE A 562 19.15 20.16 -15.92
CA ILE A 562 18.57 19.09 -15.12
C ILE A 562 19.53 18.65 -14.01
N ASP A 563 20.84 18.76 -14.20
CA ASP A 563 21.84 18.43 -13.17
C ASP A 563 21.75 19.36 -11.95
N GLU A 564 21.45 20.64 -12.14
CA GLU A 564 21.19 21.58 -11.03
C GLU A 564 19.94 21.18 -10.23
N PHE A 565 18.88 20.72 -10.91
CA PHE A 565 17.69 20.17 -10.26
C PHE A 565 18.02 18.92 -9.45
N ILE A 566 18.79 18.00 -10.01
CA ILE A 566 19.21 16.75 -9.37
C ILE A 566 20.07 17.05 -8.14
N GLN A 567 21.08 17.90 -8.25
CA GLN A 567 21.93 18.30 -7.13
C GLN A 567 21.11 18.93 -5.99
N TYR A 568 20.21 19.85 -6.34
CA TYR A 568 19.33 20.48 -5.36
C TYR A 568 18.44 19.45 -4.67
N THR A 569 17.80 18.55 -5.43
CA THR A 569 16.92 17.51 -4.92
C THR A 569 17.67 16.54 -4.00
N ASN A 570 18.86 16.10 -4.38
CA ASN A 570 19.71 15.24 -3.57
C ASN A 570 20.14 15.90 -2.25
N ALA A 571 20.41 17.21 -2.27
CA ALA A 571 20.77 17.98 -1.06
C ALA A 571 19.60 18.10 -0.05
N LEU A 572 18.35 17.97 -0.48
CA LEU A 572 17.20 17.97 0.42
C LEU A 572 17.15 16.72 1.30
N GLY A 573 17.68 15.59 0.81
CA GLY A 573 17.72 14.33 1.54
C GLY A 573 16.37 13.63 1.66
N THR A 574 16.37 12.50 2.37
CA THR A 574 15.23 11.59 2.50
C THR A 574 14.71 11.43 3.94
N ALA A 575 15.07 12.34 4.85
CA ALA A 575 14.63 12.28 6.24
C ALA A 575 13.09 12.39 6.37
N PRO A 576 12.50 11.91 7.46
CA PRO A 576 11.05 11.94 7.67
C PRO A 576 10.43 13.33 7.43
N GLY A 577 9.40 13.37 6.58
CA GLY A 577 8.67 14.58 6.20
C GLY A 577 9.39 15.49 5.19
N GLN A 578 10.53 15.09 4.62
CA GLN A 578 11.22 15.83 3.56
C GLN A 578 10.76 15.44 2.17
N VAL A 579 10.58 14.14 1.93
CA VAL A 579 10.07 13.60 0.68
C VAL A 579 8.90 12.66 0.95
N ALA A 580 7.91 12.68 0.07
CA ALA A 580 6.79 11.75 0.14
C ALA A 580 7.25 10.35 -0.27
N MET A 581 7.04 9.38 0.60
CA MET A 581 7.36 7.97 0.37
C MET A 581 6.20 7.07 0.76
N ALA A 582 6.06 5.97 0.05
CA ALA A 582 5.09 4.93 0.37
C ALA A 582 5.73 3.54 0.34
N ALA A 583 5.06 2.58 0.95
CA ALA A 583 5.37 1.17 0.87
C ALA A 583 4.10 0.38 0.54
N LEU A 584 4.18 -0.40 -0.55
CA LEU A 584 3.14 -1.30 -1.01
C LEU A 584 3.61 -2.76 -0.91
N HIS A 585 4.92 -2.97 -0.77
CA HIS A 585 5.59 -4.26 -0.69
C HIS A 585 6.09 -4.49 0.74
N ILE A 586 5.19 -4.90 1.64
CA ILE A 586 5.50 -5.09 3.05
C ILE A 586 5.84 -6.57 3.26
N MET A 587 7.09 -6.87 3.69
CA MET A 587 7.59 -8.23 3.78
C MET A 587 8.52 -8.41 5.00
N GLY A 588 8.84 -9.66 5.34
CA GLY A 588 9.59 -9.99 6.56
C GLY A 588 8.71 -9.87 7.81
N ALA A 589 9.28 -9.50 8.94
CA ALA A 589 8.64 -9.37 10.25
C ALA A 589 8.28 -10.69 10.98
N ALA A 590 8.32 -11.84 10.31
CA ALA A 590 8.28 -13.17 10.94
C ALA A 590 9.05 -14.17 10.06
N ARG A 591 10.25 -13.77 9.62
CA ARG A 591 11.03 -14.45 8.58
C ARG A 591 11.32 -15.92 8.88
N MET A 592 11.34 -16.72 7.81
CA MET A 592 11.91 -18.06 7.80
C MET A 592 13.43 -18.01 7.92
N GLY A 593 14.04 -19.04 8.46
CA GLY A 593 15.50 -19.17 8.53
C GLY A 593 15.94 -20.44 9.23
N GLY A 594 17.24 -20.71 9.17
CA GLY A 594 17.82 -21.99 9.62
C GLY A 594 17.86 -22.20 11.13
N THR A 595 17.68 -21.14 11.95
CA THR A 595 17.79 -21.28 13.40
C THR A 595 16.78 -20.41 14.15
N ARG A 596 16.36 -20.87 15.33
CA ARG A 596 15.48 -20.11 16.23
C ARG A 596 16.11 -18.77 16.68
N ALA A 597 17.42 -18.69 16.74
CA ALA A 597 18.12 -17.47 17.14
C ALA A 597 17.99 -16.34 16.12
N THR A 598 17.84 -16.68 14.84
CA THR A 598 17.87 -15.72 13.73
C THR A 598 16.53 -15.57 12.99
N SER A 599 15.53 -16.41 13.30
CA SER A 599 14.25 -16.42 12.58
C SER A 599 13.06 -16.70 13.48
N ALA A 600 11.87 -16.30 13.03
CA ALA A 600 10.61 -16.58 13.72
C ALA A 600 10.01 -17.92 13.29
N ALA A 601 10.27 -18.33 12.06
CA ALA A 601 9.82 -19.60 11.51
C ALA A 601 10.99 -20.46 11.02
N ARG A 602 10.74 -21.75 10.99
CA ARG A 602 11.62 -22.79 10.45
C ARG A 602 11.63 -22.75 8.91
N PRO A 603 12.53 -23.48 8.25
CA PRO A 603 12.55 -23.57 6.79
C PRO A 603 11.26 -24.14 6.17
N ASP A 604 10.46 -24.90 6.91
CA ASP A 604 9.16 -25.44 6.48
C ASP A 604 7.98 -24.48 6.68
N GLY A 605 8.25 -23.27 7.15
CA GLY A 605 7.24 -22.23 7.44
C GLY A 605 6.58 -22.36 8.81
N ALA A 606 6.78 -23.44 9.57
CA ALA A 606 6.22 -23.59 10.90
C ALA A 606 6.96 -22.70 11.91
N THR A 607 6.25 -22.19 12.91
CA THR A 607 6.89 -21.42 13.97
C THR A 607 7.76 -22.32 14.86
N TRP A 608 8.85 -21.78 15.41
CA TRP A 608 9.76 -22.54 16.31
C TRP A 608 9.08 -22.99 17.62
N GLU A 609 8.04 -22.27 18.05
CA GLU A 609 7.39 -22.49 19.35
C GLU A 609 6.14 -23.38 19.24
N VAL A 610 5.45 -23.36 18.10
CA VAL A 610 4.19 -24.06 17.87
C VAL A 610 4.26 -24.74 16.50
N PRO A 611 4.60 -26.04 16.43
CA PRO A 611 4.96 -26.71 15.19
C PRO A 611 3.84 -26.86 14.17
N ASN A 612 2.57 -26.83 14.59
CA ASN A 612 1.40 -26.86 13.71
C ASN A 612 0.77 -25.46 13.48
N LEU A 613 1.55 -24.40 13.73
CA LEU A 613 1.25 -23.03 13.33
C LEU A 613 2.21 -22.63 12.22
N VAL A 614 1.73 -22.63 11.00
CA VAL A 614 2.51 -22.38 9.77
C VAL A 614 2.26 -20.97 9.27
N LEU A 615 3.29 -20.30 8.80
CA LEU A 615 3.20 -18.96 8.21
C LEU A 615 3.14 -19.09 6.68
N ALA A 616 2.23 -18.35 6.05
CA ALA A 616 1.98 -18.43 4.62
C ALA A 616 1.68 -17.05 4.00
N ASP A 617 2.49 -16.04 4.33
CA ASP A 617 2.41 -14.69 3.73
C ASP A 617 3.79 -14.05 3.60
N ALA A 618 3.84 -12.79 3.17
CA ALA A 618 5.09 -12.07 3.00
C ALA A 618 5.91 -11.88 4.28
N SER A 619 5.34 -12.11 5.47
CA SER A 619 6.08 -12.03 6.74
C SER A 619 7.21 -13.05 6.83
N THR A 620 7.11 -14.13 6.06
CA THR A 620 8.08 -15.24 5.99
C THR A 620 9.36 -14.91 5.24
N PHE A 621 9.41 -13.85 4.44
CA PHE A 621 10.56 -13.54 3.59
C PHE A 621 11.84 -13.37 4.43
N PRO A 622 12.93 -14.10 4.09
CA PRO A 622 14.19 -13.99 4.80
C PRO A 622 14.84 -12.61 4.70
N ALA A 623 14.72 -11.96 3.54
CA ALA A 623 15.18 -10.61 3.23
C ALA A 623 14.29 -9.99 2.13
N SER A 624 14.51 -8.72 1.78
CA SER A 624 13.76 -8.04 0.71
C SER A 624 13.95 -8.74 -0.64
N CYS A 625 12.85 -8.94 -1.39
CA CYS A 625 12.88 -9.73 -2.62
C CYS A 625 13.34 -8.96 -3.86
N GLY A 626 13.46 -7.63 -3.79
CA GLY A 626 13.96 -6.79 -4.87
C GLY A 626 13.01 -6.60 -6.06
N VAL A 627 11.85 -7.25 -6.05
CA VAL A 627 10.79 -7.16 -7.06
C VAL A 627 9.42 -7.12 -6.40
N ASN A 628 8.35 -6.90 -7.17
CA ASN A 628 6.97 -6.98 -6.69
C ASN A 628 6.68 -8.39 -6.13
N PRO A 629 6.25 -8.54 -4.85
CA PRO A 629 6.41 -9.77 -4.10
C PRO A 629 5.33 -10.83 -4.32
N MET A 630 4.22 -10.55 -5.04
CA MET A 630 3.03 -11.40 -5.10
C MET A 630 3.36 -12.86 -5.48
N ILE A 631 4.07 -13.09 -6.59
CA ILE A 631 4.45 -14.43 -7.06
C ILE A 631 5.30 -15.17 -6.02
N SER A 632 6.25 -14.46 -5.39
CA SER A 632 7.09 -15.06 -4.34
C SER A 632 6.28 -15.43 -3.09
N ILE A 633 5.29 -14.59 -2.69
CA ILE A 633 4.40 -14.89 -1.56
C ILE A 633 3.59 -16.15 -1.83
N GLU A 634 2.98 -16.23 -3.00
CA GLU A 634 2.13 -17.37 -3.37
C GLU A 634 2.95 -18.66 -3.53
N ALA A 635 4.17 -18.60 -4.09
CA ALA A 635 5.04 -19.77 -4.22
C ALA A 635 5.52 -20.30 -2.85
N ILE A 636 5.86 -19.41 -1.91
CA ILE A 636 6.20 -19.83 -0.54
C ILE A 636 4.99 -20.43 0.17
N ALA A 637 3.82 -19.81 0.03
CA ALA A 637 2.59 -20.31 0.63
C ALA A 637 2.18 -21.66 0.05
N TYR A 638 2.36 -21.85 -1.26
CA TYR A 638 2.13 -23.12 -1.96
C TYR A 638 3.03 -24.22 -1.38
N MET A 639 4.34 -23.96 -1.31
CA MET A 639 5.33 -24.88 -0.77
C MET A 639 5.04 -25.26 0.70
N ASN A 640 4.79 -24.26 1.55
CA ASN A 640 4.52 -24.49 2.97
C ASN A 640 3.19 -25.25 3.18
N ALA A 641 2.17 -24.99 2.35
CA ALA A 641 0.90 -25.71 2.41
C ALA A 641 1.02 -27.16 1.96
N GLU A 642 1.82 -27.47 0.92
CA GLU A 642 2.09 -28.86 0.52
C GLU A 642 2.76 -29.65 1.65
N ARG A 643 3.75 -29.05 2.33
CA ARG A 643 4.43 -29.67 3.47
C ARG A 643 3.49 -29.91 4.63
N LEU A 644 2.67 -28.90 4.98
CA LEU A 644 1.65 -29.06 6.03
C LEU A 644 0.64 -30.17 5.69
N ALA A 645 0.17 -30.25 4.43
CA ALA A 645 -0.74 -31.32 4.01
C ALA A 645 -0.14 -32.73 4.12
N ALA A 646 1.19 -32.85 3.97
CA ALA A 646 1.88 -34.13 4.13
C ALA A 646 2.04 -34.55 5.61
N GLU A 647 1.93 -33.62 6.56
CA GLU A 647 2.02 -33.88 8.01
C GLU A 647 0.66 -34.17 8.65
N LEU A 648 -0.47 -33.81 8.02
CA LEU A 648 -1.84 -33.95 8.53
C LEU A 648 -2.55 -35.21 8.03
#